data_033bb2c64a0f77dc2f514307b53957fc
#
_entry.id   033bb2c64a0f77dc2f514307b53957fc
#
_cell.length_a   1.000
_cell.length_b   1.000
_cell.length_c   1.000
_cell.angle_alpha   90.00
_cell.angle_beta   90.00
_cell.angle_gamma   90.00
#
_symmetry.space_group_name_H-M   'P 1'
#
loop_
_entity.id
_entity.type
_entity.pdbx_description
1 polymer ?
#
loop_
_entity_poly.entity_id
_entity_poly.type
_entity_poly.pdbx_seq_one_letter_code
_entity_poly.pdbx_strand_id
1 'polypeptide(L)'
;LAQYADNDAIEPKKDNERAAFWNNKIRLARNFEQTWRERSQALVERYRDDGLDRQDRPFHTMNIFYSNVDTLKSALYFKTPKPKVTRRFKDGDPLGRQIARVIERGLQYQLDMYNFDATMRKAIEDMLIVGRGTVRMRYEPVIIEGDEQRIPIEAQPIGEGTFRFTSKDGEEFTADQVLQDTQGLFVKGPKEEVVGEQSIYCEYVNWSDFVIEPNRTWDDVSWIAFRHLMTKQQLVDFYGEKIAAEIPLTYKPDYQTKDEKGMDSDRAEIYEIWDKRTSKQIFTAATLDKILEENDDPYNLLNFWPCPEPLYAISTTTTTVPVPEFMIYEDQVAELDLITARIGVLTEALKRRGVYDASFQELQRLSDAHDNQFVPVDNMAMLQAGGGLSNVMQEAPLDNIIKALQQLYQSRTVIVQTIYEIVGISDLMRGTSASRETATAQRIKGQFGSLRLVNRQREVERFIDQIMEMKGEMLVENLEPEVLQKITSLEVTPEMVAVMTDDRMRCFRVRIDTDESSAIDAAVDQKQRTEFLTATVQFMQALGPLVQSGAIGFEQGKQMLLFAAKAFPGARELEESLEALEQPQQGPSPTDKLVEVEAGKLKAQTKQAAADAQVKIARLQLDKEKADTDERLKQEKLEIEKAKLVAG
;
A
#
# COMPACT_ATOMS: atom_id res chain seq x y z
N LEU A 1 -27.61 4.89 -14.83
CA LEU A 1 -26.55 5.32 -15.77
C LEU A 1 -27.07 6.33 -16.79
N ALA A 2 -28.31 6.27 -17.25
CA ALA A 2 -28.87 7.24 -18.20
C ALA A 2 -29.01 8.68 -17.64
N GLN A 3 -29.02 8.86 -16.33
CA GLN A 3 -29.05 10.18 -15.65
C GLN A 3 -27.68 10.86 -15.56
N TYR A 4 -26.58 10.15 -15.87
CA TYR A 4 -25.20 10.63 -15.77
C TYR A 4 -24.53 10.83 -17.15
N ALA A 5 -25.33 10.81 -18.23
CA ALA A 5 -24.85 10.94 -19.61
C ALA A 5 -24.30 12.35 -19.97
N ASP A 6 -24.27 13.30 -19.04
CA ASP A 6 -23.68 14.64 -19.22
C ASP A 6 -22.17 14.71 -18.95
N ASN A 7 -21.48 13.55 -18.89
CA ASN A 7 -20.03 13.53 -18.70
C ASN A 7 -19.23 14.11 -19.88
N ASP A 8 -19.86 14.24 -21.06
CA ASP A 8 -19.25 14.85 -22.25
C ASP A 8 -19.45 16.37 -22.35
N ALA A 9 -20.01 17.01 -21.30
CA ALA A 9 -20.20 18.45 -21.32
C ALA A 9 -18.81 19.13 -21.38
N ILE A 10 -18.64 19.94 -22.47
CA ILE A 10 -17.41 20.71 -22.67
C ILE A 10 -17.33 21.79 -21.59
N GLU A 11 -16.17 21.91 -20.95
CA GLU A 11 -15.92 22.92 -19.94
C GLU A 11 -16.21 24.34 -20.51
N PRO A 12 -16.98 25.17 -19.81
CA PRO A 12 -17.24 26.54 -20.23
C PRO A 12 -15.97 27.39 -20.30
N LYS A 13 -15.98 28.47 -21.10
CA LYS A 13 -14.79 29.32 -21.26
C LYS A 13 -14.67 30.43 -20.19
N LYS A 14 -15.78 30.78 -19.53
CA LYS A 14 -15.78 31.84 -18.51
C LYS A 14 -15.57 31.28 -17.12
N ASP A 15 -14.75 31.91 -16.31
CA ASP A 15 -14.35 31.42 -14.97
C ASP A 15 -15.54 31.14 -14.05
N ASN A 16 -16.56 32.00 -14.04
CA ASN A 16 -17.77 31.78 -13.23
C ASN A 16 -18.55 30.53 -13.65
N GLU A 17 -18.65 30.31 -14.97
CA GLU A 17 -19.33 29.16 -15.53
C GLU A 17 -18.51 27.87 -15.30
N ARG A 18 -17.17 27.98 -15.30
CA ARG A 18 -16.22 26.88 -15.03
C ARG A 18 -16.29 26.43 -13.57
N ALA A 19 -16.26 27.36 -12.62
CA ALA A 19 -16.39 27.03 -11.21
C ALA A 19 -17.74 26.36 -10.91
N ALA A 20 -18.85 26.91 -11.43
CA ALA A 20 -20.17 26.31 -11.29
C ALA A 20 -20.25 24.92 -11.93
N PHE A 21 -19.60 24.70 -13.08
CA PHE A 21 -19.51 23.41 -13.76
C PHE A 21 -18.80 22.36 -12.88
N TRP A 22 -17.63 22.69 -12.32
CA TRP A 22 -16.89 21.78 -11.47
C TRP A 22 -17.61 21.50 -10.15
N ASN A 23 -18.15 22.53 -9.51
CA ASN A 23 -18.93 22.37 -8.29
C ASN A 23 -20.16 21.47 -8.51
N ASN A 24 -20.81 21.57 -9.68
CA ASN A 24 -21.91 20.69 -10.05
C ASN A 24 -21.45 19.24 -10.28
N LYS A 25 -20.33 19.03 -10.99
CA LYS A 25 -19.75 17.69 -11.19
C LYS A 25 -19.40 17.02 -9.85
N ILE A 26 -18.74 17.73 -8.95
CA ILE A 26 -18.41 17.25 -7.61
C ILE A 26 -19.67 16.88 -6.83
N ARG A 27 -20.70 17.74 -6.88
CA ARG A 27 -21.99 17.49 -6.23
C ARG A 27 -22.66 16.23 -6.77
N LEU A 28 -22.67 16.04 -8.08
CA LEU A 28 -23.26 14.85 -8.71
C LEU A 28 -22.49 13.58 -8.35
N ALA A 29 -21.16 13.61 -8.33
CA ALA A 29 -20.33 12.50 -7.93
C ALA A 29 -20.57 12.12 -6.45
N ARG A 30 -20.63 13.10 -5.55
CA ARG A 30 -20.95 12.87 -4.13
C ARG A 30 -22.35 12.29 -3.95
N ASN A 31 -23.33 12.77 -4.71
CA ASN A 31 -24.69 12.22 -4.66
C ASN A 31 -24.72 10.77 -5.19
N PHE A 32 -23.92 10.45 -6.20
CA PHE A 32 -23.79 9.07 -6.69
C PHE A 32 -23.24 8.12 -5.62
N GLU A 33 -22.30 8.58 -4.82
CA GLU A 33 -21.73 7.81 -3.70
C GLU A 33 -22.53 7.95 -2.39
N GLN A 34 -23.64 8.71 -2.33
CA GLN A 34 -24.32 9.10 -1.10
C GLN A 34 -24.67 7.89 -0.22
N THR A 35 -25.28 6.87 -0.78
CA THR A 35 -25.68 5.66 -0.03
C THR A 35 -24.45 4.96 0.59
N TRP A 36 -23.36 4.90 -0.15
CA TRP A 36 -22.10 4.33 0.35
C TRP A 36 -21.50 5.23 1.45
N ARG A 37 -21.51 6.54 1.28
CA ARG A 37 -20.96 7.50 2.26
C ARG A 37 -21.73 7.46 3.59
N GLU A 38 -23.06 7.41 3.54
CA GLU A 38 -23.91 7.28 4.73
C GLU A 38 -23.67 5.97 5.48
N ARG A 39 -23.57 4.86 4.73
CA ARG A 39 -23.21 3.56 5.33
C ARG A 39 -21.79 3.56 5.91
N SER A 40 -20.85 4.16 5.23
CA SER A 40 -19.46 4.28 5.69
C SER A 40 -19.37 5.04 7.01
N GLN A 41 -20.11 6.12 7.15
CA GLN A 41 -20.20 6.87 8.42
C GLN A 41 -20.73 5.98 9.56
N ALA A 42 -21.82 5.26 9.33
CA ALA A 42 -22.38 4.33 10.31
C ALA A 42 -21.39 3.19 10.67
N LEU A 43 -20.61 2.71 9.71
CA LEU A 43 -19.57 1.70 9.96
C LEU A 43 -18.42 2.23 10.80
N VAL A 44 -17.97 3.47 10.57
CA VAL A 44 -16.95 4.13 11.40
C VAL A 44 -17.42 4.29 12.84
N GLU A 45 -18.68 4.72 13.06
CA GLU A 45 -19.30 4.84 14.38
C GLU A 45 -19.38 3.47 15.06
N ARG A 46 -19.81 2.43 14.34
CA ARG A 46 -19.83 1.06 14.85
C ARG A 46 -18.44 0.52 15.20
N TYR A 47 -17.44 0.79 14.36
CA TYR A 47 -16.06 0.39 14.61
C TYR A 47 -15.51 1.00 15.90
N ARG A 48 -15.77 2.29 16.12
CA ARG A 48 -15.37 3.02 17.33
C ARG A 48 -16.19 2.67 18.56
N ASP A 49 -17.33 1.99 18.38
CA ASP A 49 -18.34 1.81 19.42
C ASP A 49 -18.89 3.14 19.96
N ASP A 50 -18.88 4.17 19.09
CA ASP A 50 -19.47 5.47 19.35
C ASP A 50 -21.00 5.43 19.14
N GLY A 51 -21.75 6.32 19.76
CA GLY A 51 -23.15 6.58 19.39
C GLY A 51 -24.22 5.89 20.23
N LEU A 52 -23.87 5.01 21.16
CA LEU A 52 -24.81 4.55 22.16
C LEU A 52 -24.27 4.89 23.55
N ASP A 53 -24.96 5.77 24.26
CA ASP A 53 -24.66 6.01 25.68
C ASP A 53 -24.67 4.67 26.41
N ARG A 54 -23.57 4.34 27.10
CA ARG A 54 -23.43 3.06 27.82
C ARG A 54 -24.50 2.88 28.88
N GLN A 55 -25.11 3.98 29.31
CA GLN A 55 -26.23 3.96 30.26
C GLN A 55 -27.54 3.50 29.63
N ASP A 56 -27.74 3.73 28.32
CA ASP A 56 -28.93 3.34 27.58
C ASP A 56 -28.84 1.94 26.97
N ARG A 57 -27.66 1.31 27.02
CA ARG A 57 -27.49 -0.08 26.56
C ARG A 57 -27.91 -1.06 27.65
N PRO A 58 -29.03 -1.76 27.50
CA PRO A 58 -29.44 -2.78 28.45
C PRO A 58 -28.45 -3.95 28.53
N PHE A 59 -27.60 -4.15 27.53
CA PHE A 59 -26.70 -5.31 27.41
C PHE A 59 -25.39 -5.00 26.71
N HIS A 60 -24.36 -5.76 27.08
CA HIS A 60 -23.04 -5.70 26.43
C HIS A 60 -23.11 -6.24 25.00
N THR A 61 -22.58 -5.51 24.03
CA THR A 61 -22.37 -5.94 22.66
C THR A 61 -20.94 -6.46 22.48
N MET A 62 -20.74 -7.41 21.56
CA MET A 62 -19.41 -7.90 21.20
C MET A 62 -18.98 -7.21 19.93
N ASN A 63 -18.02 -6.27 20.03
CA ASN A 63 -17.49 -5.59 18.83
C ASN A 63 -16.52 -6.51 18.07
N ILE A 64 -17.08 -7.53 17.40
CA ILE A 64 -16.34 -8.47 16.56
C ILE A 64 -15.79 -7.76 15.32
N PHE A 65 -16.41 -6.68 14.86
CA PHE A 65 -15.96 -5.89 13.73
C PHE A 65 -14.59 -5.28 13.98
N TYR A 66 -14.40 -4.63 15.12
CA TYR A 66 -13.10 -4.11 15.54
C TYR A 66 -12.02 -5.21 15.55
N SER A 67 -12.33 -6.35 16.18
CA SER A 67 -11.40 -7.47 16.28
C SER A 67 -10.98 -8.02 14.91
N ASN A 68 -11.93 -8.11 13.97
CA ASN A 68 -11.66 -8.58 12.62
C ASN A 68 -10.76 -7.59 11.84
N VAL A 69 -11.09 -6.29 11.89
CA VAL A 69 -10.31 -5.24 11.23
C VAL A 69 -8.87 -5.20 11.76
N ASP A 70 -8.68 -5.25 13.09
CA ASP A 70 -7.35 -5.21 13.71
C ASP A 70 -6.50 -6.43 13.34
N THR A 71 -7.12 -7.62 13.33
CA THR A 71 -6.46 -8.86 12.90
C THR A 71 -6.05 -8.80 11.43
N LEU A 72 -6.95 -8.37 10.54
CA LEU A 72 -6.69 -8.27 9.11
C LEU A 72 -5.65 -7.18 8.80
N LYS A 73 -5.71 -6.03 9.46
CA LYS A 73 -4.74 -4.94 9.28
C LYS A 73 -3.31 -5.43 9.55
N SER A 74 -3.13 -6.16 10.64
CA SER A 74 -1.84 -6.73 11.02
C SER A 74 -1.36 -7.84 10.06
N ALA A 75 -2.30 -8.61 9.48
CA ALA A 75 -1.99 -9.69 8.53
C ALA A 75 -1.70 -9.18 7.11
N LEU A 76 -2.30 -8.04 6.72
CA LEU A 76 -2.13 -7.44 5.39
C LEU A 76 -0.89 -6.55 5.30
N TYR A 77 -0.52 -5.89 6.39
CA TYR A 77 0.59 -4.95 6.42
C TYR A 77 1.33 -5.00 7.75
N PHE A 78 2.46 -5.68 7.75
CA PHE A 78 3.28 -5.86 8.95
C PHE A 78 4.34 -4.78 9.13
N LYS A 79 5.06 -4.43 8.06
CA LYS A 79 6.12 -3.42 8.06
C LYS A 79 6.22 -2.75 6.68
N THR A 80 6.91 -1.61 6.65
CA THR A 80 7.23 -0.93 5.39
C THR A 80 8.10 -1.84 4.52
N PRO A 81 7.65 -2.19 3.31
CA PRO A 81 8.43 -3.01 2.40
C PRO A 81 9.61 -2.22 1.83
N LYS A 82 10.68 -2.92 1.50
CA LYS A 82 11.84 -2.32 0.85
C LYS A 82 11.59 -2.17 -0.65
N PRO A 83 11.83 -0.98 -1.21
CA PRO A 83 11.76 -0.81 -2.65
C PRO A 83 12.90 -1.57 -3.33
N LYS A 84 12.63 -2.14 -4.49
CA LYS A 84 13.59 -2.82 -5.33
C LYS A 84 13.47 -2.31 -6.74
N VAL A 85 14.51 -1.70 -7.22
CA VAL A 85 14.57 -1.14 -8.57
C VAL A 85 15.41 -2.03 -9.45
N THR A 86 14.82 -2.51 -10.54
CA THR A 86 15.50 -3.35 -11.52
C THR A 86 15.24 -2.83 -12.92
N ARG A 87 16.18 -3.03 -13.83
CA ARG A 87 15.90 -2.78 -15.24
C ARG A 87 14.84 -3.75 -15.76
N ARG A 88 13.92 -3.24 -16.57
CA ARG A 88 12.84 -4.05 -17.18
C ARG A 88 13.42 -5.17 -18.05
N PHE A 89 14.43 -4.85 -18.83
CA PHE A 89 15.18 -5.83 -19.62
C PHE A 89 16.51 -6.09 -18.90
N LYS A 90 16.81 -7.37 -18.63
CA LYS A 90 18.03 -7.80 -17.95
C LYS A 90 19.24 -7.70 -18.89
N ASP A 91 19.55 -6.49 -19.35
CA ASP A 91 20.74 -6.20 -20.12
C ASP A 91 21.94 -5.96 -19.20
N GLY A 92 23.13 -6.15 -19.74
CA GLY A 92 24.39 -6.01 -19.00
C GLY A 92 24.87 -4.57 -18.83
N ASP A 93 24.02 -3.55 -19.05
CA ASP A 93 24.41 -2.15 -19.00
C ASP A 93 24.78 -1.71 -17.57
N PRO A 94 26.07 -1.33 -17.34
CA PRO A 94 26.51 -0.90 -16.01
C PRO A 94 25.90 0.44 -15.58
N LEU A 95 25.64 1.36 -16.52
CA LEU A 95 25.06 2.67 -16.23
C LEU A 95 23.62 2.52 -15.70
N GLY A 96 22.82 1.68 -16.36
CA GLY A 96 21.47 1.40 -15.92
C GLY A 96 21.40 0.73 -14.55
N ARG A 97 22.39 -0.09 -14.18
CA ARG A 97 22.48 -0.65 -12.82
C ARG A 97 22.80 0.41 -11.77
N GLN A 98 23.66 1.35 -12.07
CA GLN A 98 23.97 2.46 -11.17
C GLN A 98 22.75 3.37 -10.97
N ILE A 99 22.03 3.71 -12.03
CA ILE A 99 20.78 4.48 -11.97
C ILE A 99 19.74 3.76 -11.09
N ALA A 100 19.54 2.46 -11.29
CA ALA A 100 18.62 1.66 -10.48
C ALA A 100 18.96 1.75 -8.99
N ARG A 101 20.24 1.71 -8.62
CA ARG A 101 20.69 1.88 -7.22
C ARG A 101 20.45 3.28 -6.68
N VAL A 102 20.65 4.32 -7.50
CA VAL A 102 20.35 5.71 -7.09
C VAL A 102 18.87 5.86 -6.77
N ILE A 103 18.01 5.38 -7.67
CA ILE A 103 16.56 5.44 -7.47
C ILE A 103 16.14 4.62 -6.24
N GLU A 104 16.67 3.41 -6.06
CA GLU A 104 16.36 2.52 -4.94
C GLU A 104 16.73 3.16 -3.59
N ARG A 105 17.94 3.73 -3.47
CA ARG A 105 18.35 4.45 -2.26
C ARG A 105 17.57 5.73 -2.03
N GLY A 106 17.25 6.47 -3.09
CA GLY A 106 16.40 7.66 -3.01
C GLY A 106 15.01 7.32 -2.49
N LEU A 107 14.39 6.26 -3.01
CA LEU A 107 13.11 5.76 -2.51
C LEU A 107 13.19 5.31 -1.05
N GLN A 108 14.21 4.55 -0.68
CA GLN A 108 14.40 4.11 0.70
C GLN A 108 14.50 5.31 1.66
N TYR A 109 15.29 6.32 1.31
CA TYR A 109 15.40 7.55 2.09
C TYR A 109 14.04 8.24 2.28
N GLN A 110 13.26 8.37 1.21
CA GLN A 110 11.93 9.00 1.24
C GLN A 110 10.92 8.22 2.10
N LEU A 111 11.05 6.89 2.17
CA LEU A 111 10.20 6.05 3.01
C LEU A 111 10.55 6.17 4.50
N ASP A 112 11.85 6.24 4.80
CA ASP A 112 12.34 6.33 6.18
C ASP A 112 12.05 7.69 6.81
N MET A 113 12.14 8.78 6.00
CA MET A 113 11.97 10.15 6.50
C MET A 113 10.51 10.57 6.72
N TYR A 114 9.56 10.09 5.92
CA TYR A 114 8.21 10.69 5.83
C TYR A 114 7.07 9.79 6.28
N ASN A 115 7.29 8.98 7.32
CA ASN A 115 6.25 8.25 8.07
C ASN A 115 5.27 7.45 7.18
N PHE A 116 5.80 6.83 6.14
CA PHE A 116 5.05 6.05 5.17
C PHE A 116 4.22 4.92 5.82
N ASP A 117 4.78 4.29 6.88
CA ASP A 117 4.10 3.23 7.63
C ASP A 117 2.75 3.67 8.20
N ALA A 118 2.71 4.85 8.84
CA ALA A 118 1.47 5.38 9.41
C ALA A 118 0.43 5.73 8.34
N THR A 119 0.86 6.25 7.20
CA THR A 119 0.00 6.55 6.05
C THR A 119 -0.64 5.27 5.51
N MET A 120 0.14 4.22 5.30
CA MET A 120 -0.34 2.94 4.81
C MET A 120 -1.31 2.27 5.77
N ARG A 121 -1.02 2.29 7.07
CA ARG A 121 -1.92 1.74 8.10
C ARG A 121 -3.29 2.39 8.09
N LYS A 122 -3.35 3.72 7.91
CA LYS A 122 -4.62 4.47 7.80
C LYS A 122 -5.38 4.12 6.52
N ALA A 123 -4.69 4.04 5.38
CA ALA A 123 -5.33 3.69 4.11
C ALA A 123 -5.88 2.26 4.13
N ILE A 124 -5.16 1.30 4.74
CA ILE A 124 -5.63 -0.08 4.90
C ILE A 124 -6.79 -0.16 5.90
N GLU A 125 -6.75 0.65 6.96
CA GLU A 125 -7.86 0.74 7.92
C GLU A 125 -9.15 1.22 7.23
N ASP A 126 -9.08 2.28 6.43
CA ASP A 126 -10.21 2.76 5.63
C ASP A 126 -10.69 1.71 4.62
N MET A 127 -9.77 1.01 3.93
CA MET A 127 -10.15 -0.10 3.05
C MET A 127 -10.97 -1.16 3.80
N LEU A 128 -10.56 -1.54 5.01
CA LEU A 128 -11.22 -2.60 5.78
C LEU A 128 -12.55 -2.13 6.39
N ILE A 129 -12.68 -0.85 6.76
CA ILE A 129 -13.89 -0.31 7.40
C ILE A 129 -14.92 0.11 6.36
N VAL A 130 -14.52 1.01 5.44
CA VAL A 130 -15.44 1.65 4.48
C VAL A 130 -15.31 1.09 3.06
N GLY A 131 -14.31 0.26 2.81
CA GLY A 131 -14.09 -0.41 1.53
C GLY A 131 -13.14 0.31 0.58
N ARG A 132 -12.67 1.53 0.88
CA ARG A 132 -11.78 2.32 0.04
C ARG A 132 -10.71 3.03 0.85
N GLY A 133 -9.45 2.74 0.59
CA GLY A 133 -8.28 3.45 1.13
C GLY A 133 -7.61 4.29 0.04
N THR A 134 -7.22 5.52 0.36
CA THR A 134 -6.64 6.46 -0.60
C THR A 134 -5.44 7.16 0.00
N VAL A 135 -4.42 7.36 -0.83
CA VAL A 135 -3.26 8.20 -0.52
C VAL A 135 -3.02 9.18 -1.66
N ARG A 136 -2.33 10.25 -1.38
CA ARG A 136 -1.94 11.27 -2.35
C ARG A 136 -0.44 11.50 -2.29
N MET A 137 0.16 11.68 -3.44
CA MET A 137 1.55 12.11 -3.57
C MET A 137 1.61 13.63 -3.62
N ARG A 138 2.58 14.21 -2.92
CA ARG A 138 2.83 15.65 -2.95
C ARG A 138 4.33 15.92 -2.96
N TYR A 139 4.75 16.78 -3.87
CA TYR A 139 6.09 17.34 -3.89
C TYR A 139 6.07 18.69 -3.18
N GLU A 140 7.02 18.91 -2.29
CA GLU A 140 7.14 20.15 -1.53
C GLU A 140 8.61 20.56 -1.47
N PRO A 141 9.00 21.60 -2.22
CA PRO A 141 10.31 22.21 -2.08
C PRO A 141 10.31 23.17 -0.87
N VAL A 142 11.29 23.05 0.00
CA VAL A 142 11.55 24.00 1.07
C VAL A 142 12.46 25.08 0.54
N ILE A 143 11.90 26.27 0.33
CA ILE A 143 12.67 27.44 -0.10
C ILE A 143 13.36 28.04 1.11
N ILE A 144 14.69 28.10 1.07
CA ILE A 144 15.51 28.79 2.06
C ILE A 144 16.09 30.07 1.45
N GLU A 145 16.17 31.11 2.28
CA GLU A 145 16.89 32.32 1.90
C GLU A 145 18.38 31.97 1.72
N GLY A 146 18.85 32.02 0.50
CA GLY A 146 20.25 31.88 0.16
C GLY A 146 21.07 33.16 0.45
N ASP A 147 22.25 33.21 -0.16
CA ASP A 147 23.12 34.37 -0.04
C ASP A 147 22.54 35.58 -0.78
N GLU A 148 22.84 36.79 -0.28
CA GLU A 148 22.47 38.03 -0.93
C GLU A 148 23.13 38.10 -2.33
N GLN A 149 22.31 38.29 -3.37
CA GLN A 149 22.84 38.46 -4.73
C GLN A 149 23.79 39.64 -4.80
N ARG A 150 24.93 39.46 -5.43
CA ARG A 150 25.89 40.52 -5.71
C ARG A 150 25.61 41.11 -7.08
N ILE A 151 25.00 42.29 -7.16
CA ILE A 151 24.74 42.96 -8.43
C ILE A 151 25.99 43.81 -8.75
N PRO A 152 26.76 43.44 -9.78
CA PRO A 152 27.95 44.20 -10.19
C PRO A 152 27.55 45.58 -10.73
N ILE A 153 28.25 46.64 -10.32
CA ILE A 153 27.95 48.00 -10.66
C ILE A 153 29.15 48.67 -11.33
N GLU A 154 28.84 49.49 -12.34
CA GLU A 154 29.80 50.36 -13.00
C GLU A 154 29.66 51.80 -12.49
N ALA A 155 30.77 52.41 -12.10
CA ALA A 155 30.83 53.81 -11.70
C ALA A 155 31.17 54.71 -12.89
N GLN A 156 30.28 55.56 -13.33
CA GLN A 156 30.49 56.54 -14.38
C GLN A 156 30.69 57.95 -13.79
N PRO A 157 31.77 58.67 -14.11
CA PRO A 157 31.97 60.01 -13.62
C PRO A 157 31.02 60.99 -14.33
N ILE A 158 30.26 61.80 -13.58
CA ILE A 158 29.34 62.82 -14.11
C ILE A 158 29.91 64.24 -14.00
N GLY A 159 30.90 64.46 -13.13
CA GLY A 159 31.53 65.76 -12.88
C GLY A 159 32.60 65.68 -11.80
N GLU A 160 33.20 66.84 -11.40
CA GLU A 160 34.28 66.84 -10.41
C GLU A 160 33.84 66.19 -9.08
N GLY A 161 34.30 64.92 -8.92
CA GLY A 161 34.09 64.12 -7.71
C GLY A 161 32.74 63.43 -7.54
N THR A 162 31.85 63.46 -8.54
CA THR A 162 30.54 62.81 -8.51
C THR A 162 30.49 61.62 -9.45
N PHE A 163 30.07 60.45 -8.95
CA PHE A 163 29.93 59.21 -9.73
C PHE A 163 28.47 58.78 -9.77
N ARG A 164 28.02 58.34 -10.92
CA ARG A 164 26.75 57.61 -11.09
C ARG A 164 27.04 56.11 -11.07
N PHE A 165 26.31 55.41 -10.26
CA PHE A 165 26.43 53.97 -10.10
C PHE A 165 25.27 53.29 -10.82
N THR A 166 25.56 52.52 -11.86
CA THR A 166 24.54 51.82 -12.67
C THR A 166 24.83 50.32 -12.79
N SER A 167 23.78 49.50 -12.68
CA SER A 167 23.87 48.08 -12.96
C SER A 167 23.90 47.84 -14.47
N LYS A 168 24.23 46.63 -14.91
CA LYS A 168 24.17 46.23 -16.33
C LYS A 168 22.77 46.39 -16.93
N ASP A 169 21.74 46.31 -16.09
CA ASP A 169 20.32 46.42 -16.47
C ASP A 169 19.82 47.87 -16.45
N GLY A 170 20.70 48.83 -16.15
CA GLY A 170 20.41 50.27 -16.19
C GLY A 170 19.76 50.84 -14.92
N GLU A 171 19.72 50.08 -13.83
CA GLU A 171 19.23 50.61 -12.54
C GLU A 171 20.28 51.50 -11.90
N GLU A 172 19.85 52.66 -11.37
CA GLU A 172 20.69 53.64 -10.69
C GLU A 172 20.68 53.41 -9.17
N PHE A 173 21.87 53.41 -8.56
CA PHE A 173 22.04 53.22 -7.12
C PHE A 173 22.73 54.42 -6.46
N THR A 174 22.43 54.65 -5.19
CA THR A 174 23.07 55.71 -4.39
C THR A 174 24.42 55.24 -3.84
N ALA A 175 25.35 56.15 -3.64
CA ALA A 175 26.69 55.82 -3.13
C ALA A 175 26.70 55.07 -1.80
N ASP A 176 25.67 55.26 -0.97
CA ASP A 176 25.52 54.59 0.33
C ASP A 176 25.17 53.10 0.20
N GLN A 177 24.66 52.66 -0.96
CA GLN A 177 24.27 51.26 -1.24
C GLN A 177 25.41 50.46 -1.88
N VAL A 178 26.45 51.17 -2.36
CA VAL A 178 27.57 50.57 -3.10
C VAL A 178 28.64 50.06 -2.15
N LEU A 179 28.96 48.80 -2.25
CA LEU A 179 30.03 48.13 -1.52
C LEU A 179 31.19 47.82 -2.49
N GLN A 180 32.42 47.81 -1.96
CA GLN A 180 33.61 47.48 -2.74
C GLN A 180 34.29 46.23 -2.17
N ASP A 181 34.59 45.28 -3.04
CA ASP A 181 35.34 44.06 -2.74
C ASP A 181 36.52 43.90 -3.72
N THR A 182 37.31 42.85 -3.53
CA THR A 182 38.45 42.47 -4.43
C THR A 182 38.04 42.23 -5.87
N GLN A 183 36.74 41.96 -6.12
CA GLN A 183 36.19 41.73 -7.46
C GLN A 183 35.55 42.96 -8.12
N GLY A 184 35.42 44.10 -7.40
CA GLY A 184 34.84 45.34 -7.92
C GLY A 184 33.78 45.97 -7.02
N LEU A 185 33.01 46.91 -7.64
CA LEU A 185 31.87 47.54 -6.96
C LEU A 185 30.61 46.72 -7.16
N PHE A 186 29.84 46.51 -6.08
CA PHE A 186 28.58 45.78 -6.11
C PHE A 186 27.56 46.37 -5.13
N VAL A 187 26.28 46.11 -5.37
CA VAL A 187 25.18 46.33 -4.42
C VAL A 187 24.62 44.98 -3.99
N LYS A 188 24.22 44.91 -2.74
CA LYS A 188 23.48 43.76 -2.22
C LYS A 188 22.07 43.76 -2.82
N GLY A 189 21.80 42.78 -3.68
CA GLY A 189 20.48 42.48 -4.22
C GLY A 189 19.60 41.75 -3.22
N PRO A 190 18.38 41.39 -3.63
CA PRO A 190 17.53 40.51 -2.84
C PRO A 190 18.25 39.20 -2.60
N LYS A 191 17.95 38.55 -1.48
CA LYS A 191 18.47 37.23 -1.20
C LYS A 191 17.96 36.25 -2.27
N GLU A 192 18.85 35.43 -2.76
CA GLU A 192 18.47 34.40 -3.71
C GLU A 192 17.62 33.35 -2.99
N GLU A 193 16.46 33.03 -3.54
CA GLU A 193 15.67 31.89 -3.05
C GLU A 193 16.31 30.61 -3.57
N VAL A 194 16.90 29.85 -2.67
CA VAL A 194 17.53 28.57 -3.00
C VAL A 194 16.66 27.45 -2.47
N VAL A 195 16.42 26.46 -3.30
CA VAL A 195 15.72 25.25 -2.86
C VAL A 195 16.64 24.47 -1.92
N GLY A 196 16.33 24.48 -0.62
CA GLY A 196 17.16 23.88 0.41
C GLY A 196 16.91 22.40 0.58
N GLU A 197 15.66 22.00 0.68
CA GLU A 197 15.25 20.61 0.84
C GLU A 197 14.09 20.33 -0.11
N GLN A 198 14.11 19.16 -0.72
CA GLN A 198 13.08 18.71 -1.65
C GLN A 198 12.51 17.39 -1.13
N SER A 199 11.20 17.38 -0.92
CA SER A 199 10.52 16.27 -0.25
C SER A 199 9.34 15.76 -1.06
N ILE A 200 9.20 14.43 -1.11
CA ILE A 200 8.08 13.75 -1.75
C ILE A 200 7.27 13.03 -0.69
N TYR A 201 6.16 13.64 -0.31
CA TYR A 201 5.24 13.10 0.69
C TYR A 201 4.26 12.10 0.08
N CYS A 202 3.94 11.07 0.86
CA CYS A 202 2.79 10.22 0.63
C CYS A 202 1.80 10.49 1.77
N GLU A 203 0.73 11.21 1.48
CA GLU A 203 -0.26 11.63 2.47
C GLU A 203 -1.48 10.72 2.43
N TYR A 204 -1.99 10.39 3.61
CA TYR A 204 -3.28 9.73 3.73
C TYR A 204 -4.40 10.70 3.40
N VAL A 205 -5.34 10.26 2.59
CA VAL A 205 -6.56 10.99 2.26
C VAL A 205 -7.74 10.27 2.89
N ASN A 206 -8.48 10.98 3.75
CA ASN A 206 -9.68 10.42 4.37
C ASN A 206 -10.70 10.03 3.29
N TRP A 207 -11.38 8.91 3.47
CA TRP A 207 -12.38 8.40 2.53
C TRP A 207 -13.48 9.41 2.18
N SER A 208 -13.82 10.33 3.11
CA SER A 208 -14.84 11.36 2.90
C SER A 208 -14.36 12.53 2.04
N ASP A 209 -13.03 12.71 1.93
CA ASP A 209 -12.39 13.85 1.27
C ASP A 209 -11.94 13.55 -0.15
N PHE A 210 -12.08 12.31 -0.59
CA PHE A 210 -11.79 11.89 -1.94
C PHE A 210 -13.08 11.74 -2.77
N VAL A 211 -13.11 12.33 -3.95
CA VAL A 211 -14.23 12.30 -4.89
C VAL A 211 -13.74 11.79 -6.22
N ILE A 212 -14.45 10.82 -6.79
CA ILE A 212 -14.14 10.19 -8.07
C ILE A 212 -15.29 10.44 -9.04
N GLU A 213 -14.97 10.68 -10.29
CA GLU A 213 -15.97 10.69 -11.36
C GLU A 213 -16.75 9.36 -11.38
N PRO A 214 -18.11 9.40 -11.44
CA PRO A 214 -18.90 8.19 -11.53
C PRO A 214 -18.61 7.41 -12.82
N ASN A 215 -17.92 6.29 -12.71
CA ASN A 215 -17.55 5.43 -13.83
C ASN A 215 -17.62 3.95 -13.45
N ARG A 216 -17.40 3.06 -14.42
CA ARG A 216 -17.37 1.61 -14.18
C ARG A 216 -16.03 1.16 -13.61
N THR A 217 -14.95 1.62 -14.22
CA THR A 217 -13.57 1.24 -13.86
C THR A 217 -12.73 2.49 -13.60
N TRP A 218 -11.62 2.32 -12.91
CA TRP A 218 -10.65 3.40 -12.66
C TRP A 218 -10.04 3.94 -13.96
N ASP A 219 -9.82 3.06 -14.95
CA ASP A 219 -9.25 3.46 -16.25
C ASP A 219 -10.14 4.43 -17.04
N ASP A 220 -11.46 4.35 -16.81
CA ASP A 220 -12.45 5.22 -17.46
C ASP A 220 -12.60 6.59 -16.79
N VAL A 221 -11.98 6.79 -15.61
CA VAL A 221 -12.06 8.04 -14.84
C VAL A 221 -11.29 9.14 -15.55
N SER A 222 -11.95 10.27 -15.78
CA SER A 222 -11.35 11.43 -16.43
C SER A 222 -11.02 12.57 -15.47
N TRP A 223 -11.62 12.61 -14.28
CA TRP A 223 -11.29 13.57 -13.24
C TRP A 223 -11.48 13.00 -11.84
N ILE A 224 -10.69 13.50 -10.93
CA ILE A 224 -10.78 13.23 -9.48
C ILE A 224 -10.69 14.55 -8.73
N ALA A 225 -11.13 14.56 -7.47
CA ALA A 225 -10.98 15.73 -6.62
C ALA A 225 -10.65 15.35 -5.16
N PHE A 226 -9.83 16.17 -4.53
CA PHE A 226 -9.51 16.11 -3.11
C PHE A 226 -10.15 17.32 -2.41
N ARG A 227 -10.84 17.06 -1.30
CA ARG A 227 -11.40 18.10 -0.45
C ARG A 227 -10.40 18.48 0.63
N HIS A 228 -10.08 19.75 0.72
CA HIS A 228 -9.26 20.34 1.77
C HIS A 228 -10.12 21.19 2.70
N LEU A 229 -10.01 20.93 3.98
CA LEU A 229 -10.69 21.68 5.03
C LEU A 229 -9.71 22.73 5.60
N MET A 230 -9.80 23.97 5.14
CA MET A 230 -8.84 25.03 5.46
C MET A 230 -9.41 26.00 6.50
N THR A 231 -8.56 26.40 7.45
CA THR A 231 -8.86 27.49 8.39
C THR A 231 -8.81 28.84 7.67
N LYS A 232 -9.39 29.86 8.30
CA LYS A 232 -9.30 31.24 7.78
C LYS A 232 -7.84 31.69 7.61
N GLN A 233 -6.97 31.35 8.58
CA GLN A 233 -5.55 31.71 8.49
C GLN A 233 -4.86 31.03 7.31
N GLN A 234 -5.09 29.72 7.11
CA GLN A 234 -4.55 29.01 5.96
C GLN A 234 -5.03 29.58 4.63
N LEU A 235 -6.30 30.01 4.53
CA LEU A 235 -6.80 30.67 3.33
C LEU A 235 -6.07 31.98 3.04
N VAL A 236 -5.77 32.77 4.10
CA VAL A 236 -5.02 34.02 3.96
C VAL A 236 -3.59 33.73 3.52
N ASP A 237 -2.95 32.73 4.10
CA ASP A 237 -1.57 32.37 3.79
C ASP A 237 -1.43 31.87 2.34
N PHE A 238 -2.42 31.11 1.81
CA PHE A 238 -2.38 30.56 0.45
C PHE A 238 -2.92 31.50 -0.63
N TYR A 239 -4.06 32.18 -0.38
CA TYR A 239 -4.78 32.95 -1.40
C TYR A 239 -4.78 34.45 -1.15
N GLY A 240 -4.23 34.89 -0.02
CA GLY A 240 -4.22 36.30 0.39
C GLY A 240 -5.54 36.76 1.02
N GLU A 241 -5.49 37.89 1.74
CA GLU A 241 -6.62 38.41 2.53
C GLU A 241 -7.90 38.66 1.71
N LYS A 242 -7.76 39.15 0.47
CA LYS A 242 -8.91 39.52 -0.38
C LYS A 242 -9.74 38.30 -0.78
N ILE A 243 -9.09 37.25 -1.26
CA ILE A 243 -9.77 36.01 -1.68
C ILE A 243 -10.28 35.24 -0.46
N ALA A 244 -9.49 35.19 0.61
CA ALA A 244 -9.87 34.54 1.87
C ALA A 244 -11.13 35.17 2.51
N ALA A 245 -11.37 36.46 2.32
CA ALA A 245 -12.58 37.13 2.83
C ALA A 245 -13.84 36.79 2.02
N GLU A 246 -13.71 36.40 0.75
CA GLU A 246 -14.82 36.00 -0.11
C GLU A 246 -15.29 34.55 0.13
N ILE A 247 -14.42 33.69 0.71
CA ILE A 247 -14.70 32.26 0.91
C ILE A 247 -15.41 32.05 2.25
N PRO A 248 -16.67 31.57 2.27
CA PRO A 248 -17.39 31.30 3.50
C PRO A 248 -16.88 30.03 4.18
N LEU A 249 -16.81 30.03 5.51
CA LEU A 249 -16.48 28.88 6.33
C LEU A 249 -17.77 28.06 6.56
N THR A 250 -18.00 27.05 5.75
CA THR A 250 -19.27 26.29 5.76
C THR A 250 -19.21 24.99 6.52
N TYR A 251 -18.03 24.39 6.66
CA TYR A 251 -17.83 23.13 7.32
C TYR A 251 -17.66 23.33 8.84
N LYS A 252 -18.47 22.58 9.60
CA LYS A 252 -18.42 22.53 11.06
C LYS A 252 -17.97 21.15 11.50
N PRO A 253 -16.84 21.02 12.21
CA PRO A 253 -16.40 19.74 12.75
C PRO A 253 -17.40 19.17 13.78
N ASP A 254 -17.62 17.87 13.79
CA ASP A 254 -18.58 17.16 14.64
C ASP A 254 -18.28 17.27 16.16
N TYR A 255 -17.05 17.63 16.53
CA TYR A 255 -16.64 17.81 17.93
C TYR A 255 -17.06 19.14 18.56
N GLN A 256 -17.72 20.03 17.80
CA GLN A 256 -18.25 21.26 18.36
C GLN A 256 -19.46 20.97 19.26
N THR A 257 -19.26 21.02 20.56
CA THR A 257 -20.39 21.10 21.51
C THR A 257 -21.09 22.45 21.34
N LYS A 258 -22.44 22.43 21.46
CA LYS A 258 -23.31 23.61 21.26
C LYS A 258 -22.93 24.83 22.13
N ASP A 259 -22.10 24.64 23.14
CA ASP A 259 -21.74 25.63 24.15
C ASP A 259 -20.40 26.36 23.90
N GLU A 260 -19.57 25.90 22.96
CA GLU A 260 -18.30 26.53 22.62
C GLU A 260 -18.45 27.54 21.49
N LYS A 261 -19.22 28.59 21.72
CA LYS A 261 -19.23 29.78 20.88
C LYS A 261 -17.94 30.57 21.09
N GLY A 262 -16.96 30.37 20.22
CA GLY A 262 -15.73 31.16 20.25
C GLY A 262 -14.46 30.48 19.79
N MET A 263 -14.45 29.19 19.56
CA MET A 263 -13.33 28.56 18.85
C MET A 263 -13.48 28.79 17.35
N ASP A 264 -12.43 29.28 16.70
CA ASP A 264 -12.31 29.50 15.25
C ASP A 264 -12.16 28.13 14.55
N SER A 265 -13.17 27.28 14.71
CA SER A 265 -13.18 25.86 14.29
C SER A 265 -13.85 25.64 12.94
N ASP A 266 -14.59 26.65 12.45
CA ASP A 266 -15.24 26.57 11.15
C ASP A 266 -14.17 26.52 10.04
N ARG A 267 -14.41 25.70 9.01
CA ARG A 267 -13.50 25.45 7.91
C ARG A 267 -14.16 25.82 6.58
N ALA A 268 -13.34 26.22 5.62
CA ALA A 268 -13.74 26.31 4.22
C ALA A 268 -13.48 24.99 3.51
N GLU A 269 -14.37 24.62 2.62
CA GLU A 269 -14.22 23.46 1.75
C GLU A 269 -13.60 23.91 0.42
N ILE A 270 -12.35 23.55 0.20
CA ILE A 270 -11.61 23.78 -1.06
C ILE A 270 -11.47 22.44 -1.76
N TYR A 271 -11.79 22.41 -3.03
CA TYR A 271 -11.61 21.23 -3.88
C TYR A 271 -10.42 21.45 -4.80
N GLU A 272 -9.48 20.52 -4.74
CA GLU A 272 -8.37 20.37 -5.67
C GLU A 272 -8.78 19.32 -6.70
N ILE A 273 -9.01 19.72 -7.93
CA ILE A 273 -9.52 18.92 -9.02
C ILE A 273 -8.39 18.62 -9.99
N TRP A 274 -8.27 17.36 -10.37
CA TRP A 274 -7.35 16.91 -11.40
C TRP A 274 -8.14 16.46 -12.62
N ASP A 275 -8.03 17.18 -13.72
CA ASP A 275 -8.70 16.85 -14.99
C ASP A 275 -7.69 16.31 -16.00
N LYS A 276 -7.75 14.98 -16.23
CA LYS A 276 -6.86 14.26 -17.13
C LYS A 276 -7.06 14.67 -18.60
N ARG A 277 -8.26 15.13 -18.97
CA ARG A 277 -8.57 15.53 -20.36
C ARG A 277 -7.84 16.80 -20.76
N THR A 278 -7.72 17.75 -19.84
CA THR A 278 -7.02 19.01 -20.04
C THR A 278 -5.59 19.00 -19.49
N SER A 279 -5.22 17.96 -18.75
CA SER A 279 -3.94 17.86 -18.01
C SER A 279 -3.73 19.04 -17.06
N LYS A 280 -4.79 19.40 -16.30
CA LYS A 280 -4.79 20.55 -15.42
C LYS A 280 -5.18 20.19 -13.99
N GLN A 281 -4.58 20.90 -13.07
CA GLN A 281 -4.97 20.96 -11.67
C GLN A 281 -5.74 22.26 -11.43
N ILE A 282 -6.95 22.18 -10.87
CA ILE A 282 -7.85 23.31 -10.69
C ILE A 282 -8.29 23.37 -9.23
N PHE A 283 -8.19 24.55 -8.62
CA PHE A 283 -8.68 24.79 -7.26
C PHE A 283 -9.97 25.62 -7.29
N THR A 284 -10.99 25.16 -6.56
CA THR A 284 -12.28 25.85 -6.43
C THR A 284 -12.81 25.74 -5.00
N ALA A 285 -13.51 26.76 -4.53
CA ALA A 285 -14.26 26.66 -3.28
C ALA A 285 -15.68 26.17 -3.56
N ALA A 286 -16.22 25.32 -2.68
CA ALA A 286 -17.55 24.73 -2.82
C ALA A 286 -18.68 25.75 -3.02
N THR A 287 -18.51 26.95 -2.48
CA THR A 287 -19.54 28.02 -2.41
C THR A 287 -19.20 29.25 -3.23
N LEU A 288 -18.09 29.25 -3.96
CA LEU A 288 -17.64 30.39 -4.74
C LEU A 288 -17.72 30.07 -6.23
N ASP A 289 -18.34 30.95 -7.01
CA ASP A 289 -18.39 30.82 -8.48
C ASP A 289 -17.13 31.40 -9.14
N LYS A 290 -15.95 31.01 -8.65
CA LYS A 290 -14.66 31.49 -9.14
C LYS A 290 -13.61 30.37 -9.00
N ILE A 291 -12.78 30.21 -10.01
CA ILE A 291 -11.57 29.40 -9.94
C ILE A 291 -10.54 30.16 -9.09
N LEU A 292 -10.02 29.49 -8.08
CA LEU A 292 -9.02 30.07 -7.17
C LEU A 292 -7.63 30.04 -7.79
N GLU A 293 -7.28 28.90 -8.36
CA GLU A 293 -5.98 28.63 -8.95
C GLU A 293 -6.10 27.56 -10.04
N GLU A 294 -5.29 27.66 -11.08
CA GLU A 294 -5.21 26.67 -12.16
C GLU A 294 -3.75 26.48 -12.55
N ASN A 295 -3.30 25.24 -12.51
CA ASN A 295 -1.94 24.84 -12.85
C ASN A 295 -1.95 23.83 -13.98
N ASP A 296 -1.03 23.96 -14.92
CA ASP A 296 -0.72 22.89 -15.87
C ASP A 296 -0.01 21.80 -15.10
N ASP A 297 -0.11 20.52 -15.54
CA ASP A 297 0.37 19.34 -14.84
C ASP A 297 1.62 19.59 -13.93
N PRO A 298 1.45 19.74 -12.61
CA PRO A 298 2.54 20.19 -11.75
C PRO A 298 3.60 19.12 -11.48
N TYR A 299 3.28 17.84 -11.74
CA TYR A 299 4.16 16.71 -11.41
C TYR A 299 4.69 15.97 -12.62
N ASN A 300 4.12 16.23 -13.81
CA ASN A 300 4.50 15.60 -15.08
C ASN A 300 4.56 14.05 -14.99
N LEU A 301 3.61 13.43 -14.26
CA LEU A 301 3.55 11.99 -14.08
C LEU A 301 3.02 11.28 -15.31
N LEU A 302 3.52 10.08 -15.59
CA LEU A 302 3.08 9.27 -16.75
C LEU A 302 1.57 9.01 -16.77
N ASN A 303 0.96 8.82 -15.60
CA ASN A 303 -0.48 8.59 -15.46
C ASN A 303 -1.27 9.86 -15.14
N PHE A 304 -0.62 11.00 -15.00
CA PHE A 304 -1.20 12.29 -14.62
C PHE A 304 -1.71 12.37 -13.16
N TRP A 305 -2.30 11.30 -12.63
CA TRP A 305 -2.90 11.32 -11.29
C TRP A 305 -1.86 11.50 -10.17
N PRO A 306 -2.15 12.35 -9.15
CA PRO A 306 -1.29 12.48 -7.97
C PRO A 306 -1.52 11.35 -6.95
N CYS A 307 -2.29 10.34 -7.30
CA CYS A 307 -2.62 9.21 -6.45
C CYS A 307 -2.62 7.91 -7.26
N PRO A 308 -2.30 6.77 -6.64
CA PRO A 308 -2.52 5.47 -7.26
C PRO A 308 -4.01 5.17 -7.39
N GLU A 309 -4.37 4.15 -8.15
CA GLU A 309 -5.70 3.58 -8.09
C GLU A 309 -6.05 3.24 -6.63
N PRO A 310 -7.20 3.68 -6.09
CA PRO A 310 -7.56 3.43 -4.70
C PRO A 310 -7.49 1.96 -4.32
N LEU A 311 -7.18 1.72 -3.06
CA LEU A 311 -7.17 0.38 -2.47
C LEU A 311 -8.61 -0.03 -2.16
N TYR A 312 -9.13 -1.05 -2.84
CA TYR A 312 -10.49 -1.52 -2.67
C TYR A 312 -10.55 -2.82 -1.87
N ALA A 313 -11.49 -2.92 -0.90
CA ALA A 313 -11.77 -4.17 -0.20
C ALA A 313 -12.47 -5.17 -1.13
N ILE A 314 -13.55 -4.71 -1.78
CA ILE A 314 -14.31 -5.46 -2.77
C ILE A 314 -14.65 -4.49 -3.88
N SER A 315 -14.14 -4.77 -5.07
CA SER A 315 -14.46 -4.03 -6.29
C SER A 315 -15.49 -4.79 -7.12
N THR A 316 -16.29 -4.04 -7.88
CA THR A 316 -17.23 -4.61 -8.85
C THR A 316 -16.88 -4.06 -10.24
N THR A 317 -17.25 -4.77 -11.28
CA THR A 317 -17.02 -4.35 -12.67
C THR A 317 -18.06 -3.32 -13.18
N THR A 318 -18.98 -2.91 -12.32
CA THR A 318 -20.11 -2.06 -12.69
C THR A 318 -20.00 -0.63 -12.19
N THR A 319 -19.17 -0.40 -11.17
CA THR A 319 -19.02 0.91 -10.54
C THR A 319 -17.69 1.02 -9.78
N THR A 320 -17.15 2.23 -9.70
CA THR A 320 -15.99 2.56 -8.84
C THR A 320 -16.36 2.71 -7.36
N VAL A 321 -17.65 2.63 -7.00
CA VAL A 321 -18.09 2.66 -5.61
C VAL A 321 -17.80 1.30 -4.97
N PRO A 322 -17.01 1.22 -3.89
CA PRO A 322 -16.64 -0.04 -3.27
C PRO A 322 -17.78 -0.63 -2.43
N VAL A 323 -17.64 -1.92 -2.15
CA VAL A 323 -18.49 -2.59 -1.15
C VAL A 323 -17.65 -2.78 0.12
N PRO A 324 -18.06 -2.20 1.27
CA PRO A 324 -17.42 -2.46 2.55
C PRO A 324 -17.48 -3.95 2.89
N GLU A 325 -16.40 -4.50 3.41
CA GLU A 325 -16.34 -5.94 3.72
C GLU A 325 -17.35 -6.35 4.79
N PHE A 326 -17.64 -5.47 5.73
CA PHE A 326 -18.65 -5.70 6.79
C PHE A 326 -20.01 -6.10 6.23
N MET A 327 -20.41 -5.55 5.07
CA MET A 327 -21.70 -5.84 4.44
C MET A 327 -21.93 -7.32 4.13
N ILE A 328 -20.85 -8.11 4.00
CA ILE A 328 -20.96 -9.54 3.69
C ILE A 328 -21.43 -10.36 4.90
N TYR A 329 -21.14 -9.90 6.11
CA TYR A 329 -21.45 -10.62 7.34
C TYR A 329 -22.26 -9.77 8.35
N GLU A 330 -22.88 -8.68 7.88
CA GLU A 330 -23.68 -7.77 8.70
C GLU A 330 -24.85 -8.51 9.38
N ASP A 331 -25.55 -9.39 8.66
CA ASP A 331 -26.67 -10.16 9.19
C ASP A 331 -26.24 -11.08 10.35
N GLN A 332 -25.07 -11.73 10.21
CA GLN A 332 -24.52 -12.60 11.26
C GLN A 332 -24.11 -11.80 12.50
N VAL A 333 -23.64 -10.57 12.31
CA VAL A 333 -23.31 -9.69 13.45
C VAL A 333 -24.57 -9.20 14.14
N ALA A 334 -25.62 -8.88 13.39
CA ALA A 334 -26.91 -8.52 13.96
C ALA A 334 -27.52 -9.68 14.79
N GLU A 335 -27.41 -10.92 14.29
CA GLU A 335 -27.81 -12.11 15.03
C GLU A 335 -26.96 -12.33 16.29
N LEU A 336 -25.65 -12.12 16.21
CA LEU A 336 -24.73 -12.20 17.35
C LEU A 336 -25.10 -11.20 18.45
N ASP A 337 -25.42 -9.96 18.09
CA ASP A 337 -25.82 -8.91 18.99
C ASP A 337 -27.16 -9.29 19.70
N LEU A 338 -28.13 -9.81 18.94
CA LEU A 338 -29.40 -10.26 19.48
C LEU A 338 -29.24 -11.40 20.49
N ILE A 339 -28.41 -12.41 20.17
CA ILE A 339 -28.13 -13.53 21.08
C ILE A 339 -27.39 -13.04 22.32
N THR A 340 -26.42 -12.15 22.17
CA THR A 340 -25.66 -11.58 23.27
C THR A 340 -26.58 -10.79 24.22
N ALA A 341 -27.51 -10.00 23.68
CA ALA A 341 -28.52 -9.29 24.46
C ALA A 341 -29.43 -10.27 25.23
N ARG A 342 -29.92 -11.34 24.59
CA ARG A 342 -30.72 -12.38 25.23
C ARG A 342 -29.99 -13.10 26.35
N ILE A 343 -28.69 -13.40 26.15
CA ILE A 343 -27.84 -13.98 27.21
C ILE A 343 -27.81 -13.04 28.42
N GLY A 344 -27.63 -11.74 28.21
CA GLY A 344 -27.63 -10.74 29.27
C GLY A 344 -28.91 -10.75 30.07
N VAL A 345 -30.07 -10.68 29.40
CA VAL A 345 -31.42 -10.73 30.06
C VAL A 345 -31.61 -12.00 30.88
N LEU A 346 -31.27 -13.17 30.28
CA LEU A 346 -31.45 -14.45 31.00
C LEU A 346 -30.44 -14.61 32.13
N THR A 347 -29.24 -14.04 32.01
CA THR A 347 -28.26 -14.03 33.12
C THR A 347 -28.76 -13.20 34.30
N GLU A 348 -29.38 -12.05 34.03
CA GLU A 348 -30.04 -11.27 35.10
C GLU A 348 -31.24 -11.99 35.72
N ALA A 349 -31.97 -12.79 34.94
CA ALA A 349 -33.09 -13.58 35.40
C ALA A 349 -32.68 -14.80 36.26
N LEU A 350 -31.40 -15.21 36.21
CA LEU A 350 -30.82 -16.29 37.04
C LEU A 350 -30.64 -15.89 38.51
N LYS A 351 -31.41 -14.91 39.00
CA LYS A 351 -31.42 -14.57 40.42
C LYS A 351 -32.17 -15.63 41.17
N ARG A 352 -31.56 -16.13 42.25
CA ARG A 352 -32.20 -17.08 43.16
C ARG A 352 -33.45 -16.43 43.77
N ARG A 353 -34.63 -16.96 43.46
CA ARG A 353 -35.92 -16.50 43.96
C ARG A 353 -36.69 -17.70 44.48
N GLY A 354 -37.37 -17.52 45.56
CA GLY A 354 -38.15 -18.58 46.13
C GLY A 354 -39.20 -18.02 47.11
N VAL A 355 -40.06 -18.86 47.52
CA VAL A 355 -41.01 -18.59 48.61
C VAL A 355 -40.67 -19.49 49.76
N TYR A 356 -40.81 -19.00 50.97
CA TYR A 356 -40.64 -19.78 52.17
C TYR A 356 -41.83 -19.59 53.09
N ASP A 357 -42.08 -20.56 53.95
CA ASP A 357 -43.13 -20.48 54.94
C ASP A 357 -42.81 -19.41 56.02
N ALA A 358 -43.61 -18.35 56.06
CA ALA A 358 -43.43 -17.20 56.96
C ALA A 358 -43.44 -17.56 58.45
N SER A 359 -43.89 -18.77 58.83
CA SER A 359 -43.82 -19.26 60.20
C SER A 359 -42.35 -19.53 60.65
N PHE A 360 -41.40 -19.63 59.74
CA PHE A 360 -39.98 -19.83 60.01
C PHE A 360 -39.17 -18.56 59.69
N GLN A 361 -39.12 -17.63 60.62
CA GLN A 361 -38.43 -16.34 60.47
C GLN A 361 -36.85 -16.51 60.23
N GLU A 362 -36.34 -17.62 60.73
CA GLU A 362 -34.89 -17.95 60.53
C GLU A 362 -34.49 -18.21 59.10
N LEU A 363 -35.47 -18.57 58.23
CA LEU A 363 -35.17 -18.78 56.79
C LEU A 363 -34.82 -17.48 56.08
N GLN A 364 -35.27 -16.34 56.57
CA GLN A 364 -34.85 -15.04 56.07
C GLN A 364 -33.34 -14.82 56.33
N ARG A 365 -32.86 -15.20 57.50
CA ARG A 365 -31.42 -15.13 57.86
C ARG A 365 -30.56 -16.04 56.97
N LEU A 366 -31.14 -17.16 56.49
CA LEU A 366 -30.45 -18.07 55.55
C LEU A 366 -30.27 -17.41 54.19
N SER A 367 -31.21 -16.58 53.74
CA SER A 367 -31.12 -15.81 52.52
C SER A 367 -30.02 -14.73 52.57
N ASP A 368 -29.82 -14.16 53.77
CA ASP A 368 -28.85 -13.08 53.99
C ASP A 368 -27.48 -13.59 54.45
N ALA A 369 -27.34 -14.91 54.66
CA ALA A 369 -26.10 -15.53 55.15
C ALA A 369 -24.99 -15.52 54.09
N HIS A 370 -23.75 -15.29 54.53
CA HIS A 370 -22.56 -15.39 53.70
C HIS A 370 -22.18 -16.87 53.43
N ASP A 371 -21.38 -17.12 52.41
CA ASP A 371 -20.88 -18.43 52.08
C ASP A 371 -20.18 -19.08 53.30
N ASN A 372 -20.47 -20.37 53.52
CA ASN A 372 -19.97 -21.17 54.67
C ASN A 372 -20.50 -20.76 56.05
N GLN A 373 -21.59 -20.02 56.11
CA GLN A 373 -22.24 -19.67 57.40
C GLN A 373 -23.38 -20.61 57.70
N PHE A 374 -23.38 -21.17 58.93
CA PHE A 374 -24.53 -21.94 59.45
C PHE A 374 -25.48 -21.01 60.22
N VAL A 375 -26.76 -21.07 59.86
CA VAL A 375 -27.80 -20.28 60.50
C VAL A 375 -28.47 -21.14 61.58
N PRO A 376 -28.51 -20.72 62.87
CA PRO A 376 -29.17 -21.47 63.91
C PRO A 376 -30.69 -21.42 63.69
N VAL A 377 -31.36 -22.59 63.89
CA VAL A 377 -32.80 -22.74 63.77
C VAL A 377 -33.29 -23.21 65.15
N ASP A 378 -34.19 -22.41 65.76
CA ASP A 378 -34.68 -22.65 67.16
C ASP A 378 -35.57 -23.88 67.26
N ASN A 379 -36.27 -24.23 66.15
CA ASN A 379 -37.26 -25.30 66.14
C ASN A 379 -37.01 -26.37 65.10
N MET A 380 -35.88 -27.04 65.20
CA MET A 380 -35.41 -28.06 64.22
C MET A 380 -36.39 -29.24 64.11
N ALA A 381 -37.09 -29.59 65.23
CA ALA A 381 -38.08 -30.65 65.22
C ALA A 381 -39.32 -30.31 64.37
N MET A 382 -39.77 -29.07 64.37
CA MET A 382 -40.89 -28.59 63.58
C MET A 382 -40.49 -28.51 62.06
N LEU A 383 -39.28 -28.13 61.79
CA LEU A 383 -38.75 -28.15 60.44
C LEU A 383 -38.67 -29.58 59.86
N GLN A 384 -38.24 -30.52 60.67
CA GLN A 384 -38.22 -31.96 60.32
C GLN A 384 -39.61 -32.55 60.13
N ALA A 385 -40.60 -32.19 61.01
CA ALA A 385 -41.96 -32.61 60.88
C ALA A 385 -42.69 -32.05 59.65
N GLY A 386 -42.26 -30.86 59.15
CA GLY A 386 -42.77 -30.26 57.94
C GLY A 386 -42.15 -30.86 56.67
N GLY A 387 -41.30 -31.87 56.79
CA GLY A 387 -40.65 -32.55 55.64
C GLY A 387 -39.25 -31.98 55.25
N GLY A 388 -38.66 -31.19 56.14
CA GLY A 388 -37.32 -30.62 55.94
C GLY A 388 -37.29 -29.32 55.15
N LEU A 389 -36.11 -28.81 54.94
CA LEU A 389 -35.89 -27.51 54.33
C LEU A 389 -36.53 -27.40 52.92
N SER A 390 -36.50 -28.49 52.14
CA SER A 390 -37.04 -28.54 50.77
C SER A 390 -38.56 -28.40 50.67
N ASN A 391 -39.34 -28.68 51.74
CA ASN A 391 -40.78 -28.51 51.74
C ASN A 391 -41.22 -27.14 52.26
N VAL A 392 -40.42 -26.53 53.11
CA VAL A 392 -40.69 -25.24 53.75
C VAL A 392 -40.14 -24.08 52.89
N MET A 393 -39.19 -24.34 52.05
CA MET A 393 -38.62 -23.38 51.10
C MET A 393 -38.73 -23.95 49.67
N GLN A 394 -39.44 -23.26 48.80
CA GLN A 394 -39.56 -23.65 47.41
C GLN A 394 -38.86 -22.62 46.53
N GLU A 395 -37.83 -23.05 45.84
CA GLU A 395 -37.12 -22.21 44.87
C GLU A 395 -37.85 -22.22 43.52
N ALA A 396 -37.81 -21.10 42.82
CA ALA A 396 -38.32 -21.02 41.46
C ALA A 396 -37.49 -21.94 40.54
N PRO A 397 -38.11 -22.73 39.65
CA PRO A 397 -37.41 -23.66 38.79
C PRO A 397 -36.57 -22.87 37.77
N LEU A 398 -35.23 -22.92 37.90
CA LEU A 398 -34.27 -22.25 37.04
C LEU A 398 -33.80 -23.14 35.88
N ASP A 399 -34.14 -24.43 35.88
CA ASP A 399 -33.62 -25.42 34.91
C ASP A 399 -33.84 -25.03 33.44
N ASN A 400 -35.01 -24.47 33.13
CA ASN A 400 -35.34 -24.03 31.77
C ASN A 400 -34.49 -22.81 31.34
N ILE A 401 -34.21 -21.90 32.26
CA ILE A 401 -33.35 -20.73 31.99
C ILE A 401 -31.92 -21.18 31.77
N ILE A 402 -31.44 -22.12 32.60
CA ILE A 402 -30.06 -22.68 32.45
C ILE A 402 -29.92 -23.40 31.12
N LYS A 403 -30.90 -24.25 30.73
CA LYS A 403 -30.87 -24.92 29.42
C LYS A 403 -30.91 -23.93 28.25
N ALA A 404 -31.75 -22.90 28.34
CA ALA A 404 -31.84 -21.86 27.32
C ALA A 404 -30.50 -21.11 27.20
N LEU A 405 -29.88 -20.75 28.31
CA LEU A 405 -28.55 -20.10 28.32
C LEU A 405 -27.46 -20.98 27.69
N GLN A 406 -27.43 -22.27 28.01
CA GLN A 406 -26.48 -23.21 27.41
C GLN A 406 -26.64 -23.25 25.88
N GLN A 407 -27.89 -23.32 25.39
CA GLN A 407 -28.18 -23.28 23.96
C GLN A 407 -27.76 -21.96 23.30
N LEU A 408 -28.02 -20.83 23.94
CA LEU A 408 -27.63 -19.52 23.44
C LEU A 408 -26.10 -19.34 23.38
N TYR A 409 -25.37 -19.83 24.38
CA TYR A 409 -23.89 -19.83 24.35
C TYR A 409 -23.34 -20.71 23.22
N GLN A 410 -23.97 -21.88 22.98
CA GLN A 410 -23.59 -22.71 21.84
C GLN A 410 -23.87 -22.03 20.50
N SER A 411 -25.10 -21.44 20.34
CA SER A 411 -25.45 -20.69 19.12
C SER A 411 -24.50 -19.51 18.88
N ARG A 412 -24.17 -18.77 19.93
CA ARG A 412 -23.21 -17.67 19.89
C ARG A 412 -21.85 -18.14 19.36
N THR A 413 -21.36 -19.28 19.84
CA THR A 413 -20.09 -19.85 19.39
C THR A 413 -20.14 -20.21 17.91
N VAL A 414 -21.24 -20.82 17.46
CA VAL A 414 -21.45 -21.19 16.04
C VAL A 414 -21.46 -19.94 15.15
N ILE A 415 -22.19 -18.88 15.54
CA ILE A 415 -22.26 -17.66 14.74
C ILE A 415 -20.90 -16.96 14.66
N VAL A 416 -20.17 -16.86 15.76
CA VAL A 416 -18.81 -16.30 15.77
C VAL A 416 -17.90 -17.10 14.81
N GLN A 417 -18.01 -18.43 14.83
CA GLN A 417 -17.25 -19.27 13.91
C GLN A 417 -17.66 -19.03 12.44
N THR A 418 -18.96 -18.90 12.18
CA THR A 418 -19.49 -18.59 10.84
C THR A 418 -18.95 -17.24 10.34
N ILE A 419 -18.92 -16.21 11.19
CA ILE A 419 -18.36 -14.90 10.84
C ILE A 419 -16.88 -15.04 10.44
N TYR A 420 -16.09 -15.78 11.21
CA TYR A 420 -14.67 -16.01 10.88
C TYR A 420 -14.47 -16.78 9.58
N GLU A 421 -15.33 -17.74 9.29
CA GLU A 421 -15.32 -18.48 8.01
C GLU A 421 -15.65 -17.56 6.83
N ILE A 422 -16.63 -16.66 6.97
CA ILE A 422 -17.00 -15.68 5.94
C ILE A 422 -15.84 -14.71 5.69
N VAL A 423 -15.28 -14.15 6.75
CA VAL A 423 -14.16 -13.18 6.66
C VAL A 423 -12.86 -13.86 6.22
N GLY A 424 -12.72 -15.18 6.45
CA GLY A 424 -11.52 -15.94 6.11
C GLY A 424 -10.40 -15.82 7.15
N ILE A 425 -10.75 -15.44 8.37
CA ILE A 425 -9.81 -15.40 9.50
C ILE A 425 -9.68 -16.81 10.07
N SER A 426 -8.51 -17.44 9.88
CA SER A 426 -8.24 -18.77 10.43
C SER A 426 -7.91 -18.72 11.93
N ASP A 427 -8.15 -19.84 12.63
CA ASP A 427 -7.76 -20.01 14.05
C ASP A 427 -6.26 -19.77 14.28
N LEU A 428 -5.46 -20.08 13.26
CA LEU A 428 -4.01 -19.85 13.28
C LEU A 428 -3.65 -18.37 13.38
N MET A 429 -4.39 -17.50 12.67
CA MET A 429 -4.17 -16.05 12.69
C MET A 429 -4.53 -15.42 14.05
N ARG A 430 -5.45 -16.05 14.78
CA ARG A 430 -5.88 -15.62 16.12
C ARG A 430 -5.03 -16.21 17.25
N GLY A 431 -4.05 -17.05 16.92
CA GLY A 431 -3.22 -17.74 17.91
C GLY A 431 -3.96 -18.82 18.73
N THR A 432 -5.17 -19.21 18.30
CA THR A 432 -5.98 -20.24 18.92
C THR A 432 -5.84 -21.54 18.16
N SER A 433 -4.91 -22.41 18.56
CA SER A 433 -4.80 -23.76 18.03
C SER A 433 -5.35 -24.77 19.03
N ALA A 434 -6.17 -25.73 18.55
CA ALA A 434 -6.61 -26.82 19.40
C ALA A 434 -5.45 -27.77 19.70
N SER A 435 -5.19 -28.04 20.98
CA SER A 435 -4.07 -28.88 21.44
C SER A 435 -4.08 -30.34 20.92
N ARG A 436 -5.12 -30.73 20.18
CA ARG A 436 -5.29 -32.08 19.58
C ARG A 436 -5.12 -32.12 18.06
N GLU A 437 -4.88 -30.98 17.39
CA GLU A 437 -4.69 -30.96 15.94
C GLU A 437 -3.27 -31.38 15.54
N THR A 438 -3.17 -32.22 14.52
CA THR A 438 -1.88 -32.62 13.94
C THR A 438 -1.24 -31.45 13.19
N ALA A 439 0.08 -31.35 13.21
CA ALA A 439 0.84 -30.32 12.47
C ALA A 439 0.47 -30.27 10.96
N THR A 440 0.09 -31.42 10.38
CA THR A 440 -0.37 -31.50 8.98
C THR A 440 -1.75 -30.86 8.79
N ALA A 441 -2.69 -31.06 9.72
CA ALA A 441 -4.00 -30.43 9.67
C ALA A 441 -3.92 -28.91 9.86
N GLN A 442 -3.04 -28.45 10.77
CA GLN A 442 -2.77 -27.03 10.96
C GLN A 442 -2.15 -26.38 9.71
N ARG A 443 -1.22 -27.10 9.04
CA ARG A 443 -0.62 -26.63 7.79
C ARG A 443 -1.64 -26.53 6.66
N ILE A 444 -2.53 -27.50 6.52
CA ILE A 444 -3.60 -27.50 5.51
C ILE A 444 -4.60 -26.36 5.79
N LYS A 445 -5.05 -26.20 7.04
CA LYS A 445 -5.92 -25.08 7.43
C LYS A 445 -5.24 -23.72 7.19
N GLY A 446 -3.95 -23.61 7.49
CA GLY A 446 -3.14 -22.43 7.19
C GLY A 446 -3.10 -22.12 5.68
N GLN A 447 -2.91 -23.12 4.84
CA GLN A 447 -2.89 -22.96 3.39
C GLN A 447 -4.24 -22.51 2.81
N PHE A 448 -5.36 -23.09 3.26
CA PHE A 448 -6.70 -22.71 2.76
C PHE A 448 -7.18 -21.35 3.35
N GLY A 449 -6.87 -21.05 4.59
CA GLY A 449 -7.11 -19.74 5.17
C GLY A 449 -6.27 -18.63 4.50
N SER A 450 -5.08 -18.98 4.01
CA SER A 450 -4.19 -18.04 3.33
C SER A 450 -4.64 -17.65 1.93
N LEU A 451 -5.42 -18.46 1.21
CA LEU A 451 -5.82 -18.16 -0.18
C LEU A 451 -6.67 -16.88 -0.31
N ARG A 452 -7.60 -16.65 0.62
CA ARG A 452 -8.39 -15.40 0.65
C ARG A 452 -7.53 -14.21 1.07
N LEU A 453 -6.62 -14.43 2.01
CA LEU A 453 -5.68 -13.42 2.47
C LEU A 453 -4.70 -13.02 1.36
N VAL A 454 -4.20 -13.98 0.58
CA VAL A 454 -3.28 -13.74 -0.54
C VAL A 454 -3.88 -12.78 -1.58
N ASN A 455 -5.17 -12.89 -1.90
CA ASN A 455 -5.78 -11.95 -2.83
C ASN A 455 -5.81 -10.51 -2.28
N ARG A 456 -6.10 -10.35 -0.99
CA ARG A 456 -6.05 -9.04 -0.33
C ARG A 456 -4.62 -8.51 -0.22
N GLN A 457 -3.66 -9.38 0.10
CA GLN A 457 -2.23 -9.02 0.13
C GLN A 457 -1.75 -8.53 -1.24
N ARG A 458 -2.12 -9.22 -2.34
CA ARG A 458 -1.80 -8.79 -3.70
C ARG A 458 -2.38 -7.42 -4.04
N GLU A 459 -3.57 -7.11 -3.54
CA GLU A 459 -4.18 -5.79 -3.76
C GLU A 459 -3.40 -4.70 -3.00
N VAL A 460 -2.98 -4.99 -1.77
CA VAL A 460 -2.10 -4.08 -1.00
C VAL A 460 -0.73 -3.94 -1.67
N GLU A 461 -0.16 -5.04 -2.17
CA GLU A 461 1.10 -5.04 -2.93
C GLU A 461 0.98 -4.19 -4.20
N ARG A 462 -0.08 -4.37 -5.00
CA ARG A 462 -0.36 -3.54 -6.19
C ARG A 462 -0.38 -2.06 -5.85
N PHE A 463 -1.08 -1.72 -4.77
CA PHE A 463 -1.21 -0.34 -4.32
C PHE A 463 0.14 0.25 -3.91
N ILE A 464 0.94 -0.49 -3.16
CA ILE A 464 2.27 -0.05 -2.73
C ILE A 464 3.21 0.04 -3.94
N ASP A 465 3.19 -0.93 -4.86
CA ASP A 465 4.00 -0.89 -6.09
C ASP A 465 3.70 0.39 -6.90
N GLN A 466 2.43 0.74 -7.08
CA GLN A 466 2.04 1.98 -7.76
C GLN A 466 2.54 3.24 -7.02
N ILE A 467 2.46 3.27 -5.69
CA ILE A 467 3.03 4.38 -4.90
C ILE A 467 4.54 4.49 -5.12
N MET A 468 5.25 3.36 -5.12
CA MET A 468 6.70 3.35 -5.34
C MET A 468 7.08 3.78 -6.75
N GLU A 469 6.33 3.34 -7.78
CA GLU A 469 6.51 3.79 -9.16
C GLU A 469 6.32 5.31 -9.26
N MET A 470 5.23 5.85 -8.70
CA MET A 470 4.96 7.30 -8.70
C MET A 470 6.04 8.09 -7.93
N LYS A 471 6.46 7.60 -6.74
CA LYS A 471 7.57 8.22 -5.99
C LYS A 471 8.87 8.21 -6.81
N GLY A 472 9.15 7.13 -7.51
CA GLY A 472 10.31 7.00 -8.39
C GLY A 472 10.26 8.00 -9.55
N GLU A 473 9.10 8.18 -10.19
CA GLU A 473 8.89 9.18 -11.24
C GLU A 473 9.10 10.61 -10.71
N MET A 474 8.46 10.94 -9.58
CA MET A 474 8.62 12.26 -8.94
C MET A 474 10.06 12.53 -8.50
N LEU A 475 10.78 11.51 -8.02
CA LEU A 475 12.16 11.62 -7.61
C LEU A 475 13.07 11.96 -8.79
N VAL A 476 12.84 11.34 -9.95
CA VAL A 476 13.62 11.59 -11.15
C VAL A 476 13.28 12.94 -11.79
N GLU A 477 12.01 13.34 -11.78
CA GLU A 477 11.55 14.54 -12.47
C GLU A 477 11.78 15.83 -11.64
N ASN A 478 11.60 15.76 -10.32
CA ASN A 478 11.54 16.97 -9.48
C ASN A 478 12.78 17.17 -8.61
N LEU A 479 13.60 16.15 -8.31
CA LEU A 479 14.76 16.32 -7.46
C LEU A 479 16.01 16.73 -8.27
N GLU A 480 16.71 17.72 -7.78
CA GLU A 480 17.98 18.14 -8.34
C GLU A 480 19.07 17.07 -8.16
N PRO A 481 19.98 16.91 -9.14
CA PRO A 481 21.04 15.91 -9.07
C PRO A 481 21.92 16.01 -7.83
N GLU A 482 22.16 17.22 -7.33
CA GLU A 482 22.94 17.48 -6.11
C GLU A 482 22.23 16.97 -4.86
N VAL A 483 20.90 17.11 -4.80
CA VAL A 483 20.07 16.58 -3.72
C VAL A 483 20.06 15.06 -3.77
N LEU A 484 19.91 14.46 -4.97
CA LEU A 484 19.99 13.02 -5.17
C LEU A 484 21.33 12.46 -4.70
N GLN A 485 22.43 13.12 -5.03
CA GLN A 485 23.77 12.70 -4.59
C GLN A 485 23.91 12.77 -3.06
N LYS A 486 23.40 13.81 -2.42
CA LYS A 486 23.40 13.93 -0.94
C LYS A 486 22.59 12.82 -0.28
N ILE A 487 21.36 12.57 -0.74
CA ILE A 487 20.46 11.58 -0.19
C ILE A 487 20.98 10.16 -0.37
N THR A 488 21.47 9.85 -1.56
CA THR A 488 21.86 8.47 -1.91
C THR A 488 23.30 8.15 -1.54
N SER A 489 24.15 9.16 -1.29
CA SER A 489 25.61 9.02 -1.14
C SER A 489 26.27 8.29 -2.31
N LEU A 490 25.71 8.43 -3.52
CA LEU A 490 26.25 7.91 -4.76
C LEU A 490 26.55 9.06 -5.71
N GLU A 491 27.59 8.91 -6.52
CA GLU A 491 27.92 9.89 -7.55
C GLU A 491 26.86 9.87 -8.66
N VAL A 492 26.23 11.02 -8.91
CA VAL A 492 25.23 11.20 -9.96
C VAL A 492 25.87 11.97 -11.11
N THR A 493 26.17 11.28 -12.21
CA THR A 493 26.80 11.90 -13.37
C THR A 493 25.75 12.58 -14.27
N PRO A 494 26.12 13.62 -15.05
CA PRO A 494 25.20 14.24 -16.02
C PRO A 494 24.63 13.26 -17.05
N GLU A 495 25.37 12.20 -17.39
CA GLU A 495 24.90 11.14 -18.28
C GLU A 495 23.77 10.33 -17.64
N MET A 496 23.86 10.05 -16.33
CA MET A 496 22.81 9.37 -15.58
C MET A 496 21.54 10.21 -15.54
N VAL A 497 21.66 11.52 -15.30
CA VAL A 497 20.54 12.45 -15.29
C VAL A 497 19.84 12.48 -16.65
N ALA A 498 20.62 12.60 -17.73
CA ALA A 498 20.07 12.61 -19.09
C ALA A 498 19.27 11.33 -19.41
N VAL A 499 19.80 10.16 -19.02
CA VAL A 499 19.09 8.87 -19.20
C VAL A 499 17.84 8.79 -18.32
N MET A 500 17.90 9.27 -17.08
CA MET A 500 16.76 9.26 -16.17
C MET A 500 15.62 10.14 -16.70
N THR A 501 15.94 11.35 -17.17
CA THR A 501 14.93 12.32 -17.66
C THR A 501 14.36 11.90 -19.03
N ASP A 502 15.18 11.36 -19.94
CA ASP A 502 14.73 10.96 -21.28
C ASP A 502 13.81 9.72 -21.22
N ASP A 503 14.14 8.75 -20.39
CA ASP A 503 13.45 7.47 -20.33
C ASP A 503 12.29 7.43 -19.33
N ARG A 504 12.11 8.45 -18.48
CA ARG A 504 11.02 8.58 -17.51
C ARG A 504 10.66 7.26 -16.82
N MET A 505 11.65 6.54 -16.32
CA MET A 505 11.47 5.24 -15.67
C MET A 505 10.94 4.10 -16.55
N ARG A 506 10.79 4.28 -17.87
CA ARG A 506 10.25 3.21 -18.75
C ARG A 506 11.11 1.96 -18.78
N CYS A 507 12.44 2.12 -18.72
CA CYS A 507 13.38 1.00 -18.65
C CYS A 507 13.55 0.43 -17.24
N PHE A 508 13.04 1.10 -16.23
CA PHE A 508 13.13 0.64 -14.85
C PHE A 508 11.81 0.04 -14.39
N ARG A 509 11.89 -0.93 -13.52
CA ARG A 509 10.77 -1.54 -12.85
C ARG A 509 10.99 -1.38 -11.36
N VAL A 510 10.14 -0.59 -10.73
CA VAL A 510 10.09 -0.48 -9.28
C VAL A 510 9.15 -1.55 -8.78
N ARG A 511 9.58 -2.33 -7.82
CA ARG A 511 8.78 -3.34 -7.12
C ARG A 511 9.13 -3.31 -5.66
N ILE A 512 8.21 -3.77 -4.84
CA ILE A 512 8.52 -4.06 -3.45
C ILE A 512 9.12 -5.47 -3.32
N ASP A 513 9.98 -5.65 -2.34
CA ASP A 513 10.42 -6.98 -1.94
C ASP A 513 9.32 -7.59 -1.06
N THR A 514 8.51 -8.46 -1.68
CA THR A 514 7.33 -9.06 -1.05
C THR A 514 7.67 -10.10 0.01
N ASP A 515 8.89 -10.62 0.00
CA ASP A 515 9.33 -11.65 0.93
C ASP A 515 9.34 -11.16 2.40
N GLU A 516 9.24 -9.85 2.62
CA GLU A 516 9.22 -9.25 3.96
C GLU A 516 7.87 -8.66 4.39
N SER A 517 6.84 -8.70 3.54
CA SER A 517 5.57 -7.99 3.76
C SER A 517 4.67 -8.62 4.83
N SER A 518 4.80 -9.91 5.12
CA SER A 518 4.02 -10.59 6.17
C SER A 518 4.92 -11.20 7.25
N ALA A 519 4.43 -11.23 8.50
CA ALA A 519 5.16 -11.85 9.62
C ALA A 519 5.36 -13.37 9.43
N ILE A 520 4.48 -14.02 8.67
CA ILE A 520 4.54 -15.45 8.35
C ILE A 520 5.65 -15.68 7.33
N ASP A 521 5.76 -14.80 6.32
CA ASP A 521 6.77 -14.88 5.28
C ASP A 521 8.16 -14.57 5.83
N ALA A 522 8.28 -13.61 6.76
CA ALA A 522 9.55 -13.31 7.43
C ALA A 522 10.15 -14.51 8.18
N ALA A 523 9.30 -15.33 8.82
CA ALA A 523 9.76 -16.56 9.50
C ALA A 523 10.17 -17.65 8.50
N VAL A 524 9.46 -17.74 7.36
CA VAL A 524 9.80 -18.67 6.27
C VAL A 524 11.10 -18.23 5.59
N ASP A 525 11.28 -16.94 5.36
CA ASP A 525 12.48 -16.37 4.75
C ASP A 525 13.71 -16.56 5.63
N GLN A 526 13.60 -16.32 6.94
CA GLN A 526 14.70 -16.63 7.88
C GLN A 526 15.13 -18.09 7.80
N LYS A 527 14.17 -19.02 7.68
CA LYS A 527 14.46 -20.44 7.53
C LYS A 527 15.13 -20.73 6.18
N GLN A 528 14.62 -20.14 5.09
CA GLN A 528 15.20 -20.27 3.76
C GLN A 528 16.62 -19.69 3.69
N ARG A 529 16.88 -18.53 4.31
CA ARG A 529 18.23 -17.95 4.43
C ARG A 529 19.18 -18.88 5.18
N THR A 530 18.71 -19.50 6.25
CA THR A 530 19.51 -20.47 7.01
C THR A 530 19.80 -21.73 6.21
N GLU A 531 18.81 -22.25 5.50
CA GLU A 531 18.95 -23.40 4.59
C GLU A 531 19.90 -23.08 3.42
N PHE A 532 19.79 -21.88 2.85
CA PHE A 532 20.68 -21.38 1.80
C PHE A 532 22.14 -21.28 2.29
N LEU A 533 22.38 -20.65 3.44
CA LEU A 533 23.72 -20.56 4.01
C LEU A 533 24.32 -21.94 4.24
N THR A 534 23.52 -22.88 4.75
CA THR A 534 23.96 -24.26 4.99
C THR A 534 24.29 -24.97 3.67
N ALA A 535 23.41 -24.83 2.67
CA ALA A 535 23.62 -25.41 1.34
C ALA A 535 24.84 -24.79 0.63
N THR A 536 25.03 -23.47 0.76
CA THR A 536 26.18 -22.75 0.17
C THR A 536 27.50 -23.19 0.81
N VAL A 537 27.54 -23.35 2.13
CA VAL A 537 28.75 -23.85 2.83
C VAL A 537 29.07 -25.28 2.38
N GLN A 538 28.07 -26.16 2.29
CA GLN A 538 28.25 -27.54 1.80
C GLN A 538 28.72 -27.58 0.34
N PHE A 539 28.15 -26.73 -0.48
CA PHE A 539 28.54 -26.58 -1.89
C PHE A 539 29.98 -26.06 -2.04
N MET A 540 30.37 -25.05 -1.26
CA MET A 540 31.75 -24.53 -1.22
C MET A 540 32.75 -25.57 -0.74
N GLN A 541 32.39 -26.37 0.25
CA GLN A 541 33.22 -27.48 0.73
C GLN A 541 33.40 -28.59 -0.35
N ALA A 542 32.38 -28.85 -1.14
CA ALA A 542 32.44 -29.81 -2.24
C ALA A 542 33.19 -29.28 -3.47
N LEU A 543 33.04 -27.99 -3.81
CA LEU A 543 33.69 -27.36 -4.94
C LEU A 543 35.16 -27.02 -4.71
N GLY A 544 35.55 -26.67 -3.48
CA GLY A 544 36.91 -26.26 -3.14
C GLY A 544 37.99 -27.23 -3.62
N PRO A 545 37.90 -28.53 -3.32
CA PRO A 545 38.86 -29.55 -3.81
C PRO A 545 38.88 -29.73 -5.33
N LEU A 546 37.70 -29.59 -5.98
CA LEU A 546 37.58 -29.73 -7.45
C LEU A 546 38.20 -28.57 -8.22
N VAL A 547 38.09 -27.35 -7.70
CA VAL A 547 38.74 -26.16 -8.26
C VAL A 547 40.26 -26.22 -8.00
N GLN A 548 40.70 -26.68 -6.80
CA GLN A 548 42.13 -26.82 -6.51
C GLN A 548 42.80 -27.94 -7.33
N SER A 549 42.09 -29.01 -7.64
CA SER A 549 42.60 -30.08 -8.51
C SER A 549 42.57 -29.74 -10.00
N GLY A 550 42.02 -28.58 -10.38
CA GLY A 550 41.90 -28.18 -11.80
C GLY A 550 40.80 -28.94 -12.58
N ALA A 551 39.98 -29.75 -11.90
CA ALA A 551 38.89 -30.50 -12.52
C ALA A 551 37.74 -29.59 -12.98
N ILE A 552 37.57 -28.45 -12.32
CA ILE A 552 36.58 -27.41 -12.66
C ILE A 552 37.32 -26.05 -12.67
N GLY A 553 37.13 -25.26 -13.73
CA GLY A 553 37.69 -23.91 -13.80
C GLY A 553 37.02 -22.97 -12.78
N PHE A 554 37.78 -21.99 -12.28
CA PHE A 554 37.26 -21.00 -11.32
C PHE A 554 35.98 -20.31 -11.80
N GLU A 555 35.96 -19.89 -13.07
CA GLU A 555 34.78 -19.26 -13.68
C GLU A 555 33.53 -20.18 -13.75
N GLN A 556 33.75 -21.46 -13.99
CA GLN A 556 32.68 -22.45 -14.00
C GLN A 556 32.14 -22.69 -12.57
N GLY A 557 33.01 -22.76 -11.57
CA GLY A 557 32.64 -22.81 -10.15
C GLY A 557 31.85 -21.58 -9.70
N LYS A 558 32.30 -20.39 -10.13
CA LYS A 558 31.62 -19.11 -9.90
C LYS A 558 30.23 -19.08 -10.53
N GLN A 559 30.08 -19.51 -11.79
CA GLN A 559 28.79 -19.57 -12.46
C GLN A 559 27.81 -20.58 -11.80
N MET A 560 28.30 -21.72 -11.32
CA MET A 560 27.48 -22.67 -10.57
C MET A 560 27.02 -22.08 -9.24
N LEU A 561 27.88 -21.34 -8.55
CA LEU A 561 27.53 -20.66 -7.28
C LEU A 561 26.49 -19.56 -7.52
N LEU A 562 26.65 -18.76 -8.57
CA LEU A 562 25.68 -17.76 -9.00
C LEU A 562 24.34 -18.38 -9.39
N PHE A 563 24.36 -19.54 -10.06
CA PHE A 563 23.14 -20.25 -10.39
C PHE A 563 22.41 -20.76 -9.14
N ALA A 564 23.14 -21.30 -8.15
CA ALA A 564 22.58 -21.69 -6.88
C ALA A 564 22.03 -20.49 -6.09
N ALA A 565 22.74 -19.36 -6.08
CA ALA A 565 22.30 -18.12 -5.45
C ALA A 565 21.01 -17.58 -6.06
N LYS A 566 20.81 -17.70 -7.38
CA LYS A 566 19.57 -17.28 -8.08
C LYS A 566 18.31 -18.04 -7.67
N ALA A 567 18.46 -19.22 -7.08
CA ALA A 567 17.33 -20.01 -6.59
C ALA A 567 16.73 -19.46 -5.28
N PHE A 568 17.46 -18.57 -4.58
CA PHE A 568 17.04 -18.02 -3.29
C PHE A 568 16.82 -16.50 -3.40
N PRO A 569 15.62 -15.99 -3.06
CA PRO A 569 15.27 -14.57 -3.21
C PRO A 569 16.20 -13.62 -2.43
N GLY A 570 16.65 -14.01 -1.24
CA GLY A 570 17.51 -13.21 -0.36
C GLY A 570 19.01 -13.22 -0.70
N ALA A 571 19.44 -13.96 -1.73
CA ALA A 571 20.86 -14.11 -2.07
C ALA A 571 21.40 -13.07 -3.07
N ARG A 572 20.59 -12.10 -3.48
CA ARG A 572 20.99 -11.08 -4.50
C ARG A 572 22.12 -10.16 -4.04
N GLU A 573 22.17 -9.79 -2.77
CA GLU A 573 23.28 -9.01 -2.22
C GLU A 573 24.62 -9.77 -2.30
N LEU A 574 24.52 -11.11 -2.26
CA LEU A 574 25.66 -12.00 -2.48
C LEU A 574 26.01 -12.17 -3.96
N GLU A 575 25.05 -12.03 -4.88
CA GLU A 575 25.33 -12.11 -6.34
C GLU A 575 26.38 -11.07 -6.76
N GLU A 576 26.26 -9.84 -6.26
CA GLU A 576 27.22 -8.77 -6.61
C GLU A 576 28.61 -9.03 -6.01
N SER A 577 28.68 -9.48 -4.77
CA SER A 577 29.94 -9.84 -4.15
C SER A 577 30.57 -11.08 -4.78
N LEU A 578 29.74 -12.02 -5.25
CA LEU A 578 30.19 -13.21 -5.98
C LEU A 578 30.61 -12.86 -7.43
N GLU A 579 29.95 -11.93 -8.10
CA GLU A 579 30.37 -11.41 -9.42
C GLU A 579 31.68 -10.62 -9.35
N ALA A 580 31.94 -9.94 -8.24
CA ALA A 580 33.17 -9.19 -8.00
C ALA A 580 34.37 -10.06 -7.58
N LEU A 581 34.17 -11.35 -7.32
CA LEU A 581 35.26 -12.28 -7.02
C LEU A 581 36.20 -12.47 -8.21
N GLU A 582 37.40 -11.93 -8.11
CA GLU A 582 38.49 -12.14 -9.06
C GLU A 582 39.29 -13.37 -8.67
N GLN A 583 39.83 -14.05 -9.69
CA GLN A 583 40.68 -15.20 -9.47
C GLN A 583 41.97 -14.76 -8.76
N PRO A 584 42.34 -15.35 -7.61
CA PRO A 584 43.62 -15.02 -6.98
C PRO A 584 44.75 -15.33 -7.98
N GLN A 585 45.59 -14.33 -8.27
CA GLN A 585 46.73 -14.46 -9.15
C GLN A 585 47.71 -15.50 -8.57
N GLN A 586 47.57 -16.73 -9.01
CA GLN A 586 48.64 -17.73 -8.86
C GLN A 586 49.59 -17.59 -10.03
N GLY A 587 50.87 -17.43 -9.75
CA GLY A 587 51.90 -17.44 -10.77
C GLY A 587 51.90 -18.76 -11.56
N PRO A 588 52.38 -18.81 -12.81
CA PRO A 588 52.20 -19.93 -13.72
C PRO A 588 52.80 -21.22 -13.16
N SER A 589 51.93 -22.19 -12.87
CA SER A 589 52.26 -23.54 -12.45
C SER A 589 52.71 -24.39 -13.66
N PRO A 590 53.65 -25.31 -13.51
CA PRO A 590 54.14 -26.18 -14.60
C PRO A 590 53.08 -27.06 -15.26
N THR A 591 51.91 -27.21 -14.62
CA THR A 591 50.74 -27.97 -15.10
C THR A 591 49.92 -27.24 -16.16
N ASP A 592 50.04 -25.91 -16.29
CA ASP A 592 49.25 -25.13 -17.26
C ASP A 592 49.58 -25.42 -18.72
N LYS A 593 50.84 -25.79 -19.01
CA LYS A 593 51.24 -26.20 -20.35
C LYS A 593 50.66 -27.54 -20.82
N LEU A 594 50.39 -28.45 -19.88
CA LEU A 594 49.73 -29.73 -20.19
C LEU A 594 48.20 -29.55 -20.40
N VAL A 595 47.58 -28.68 -19.64
CA VAL A 595 46.13 -28.38 -19.74
C VAL A 595 45.84 -27.61 -21.04
N GLU A 596 46.72 -26.74 -21.49
CA GLU A 596 46.57 -25.99 -22.77
C GLU A 596 46.64 -26.90 -24.00
N VAL A 597 47.47 -27.94 -23.94
CA VAL A 597 47.55 -28.99 -24.97
C VAL A 597 46.32 -29.91 -24.97
N GLU A 598 45.79 -30.26 -23.78
CA GLU A 598 44.55 -31.05 -23.68
C GLU A 598 43.30 -30.25 -24.02
N ALA A 599 43.21 -28.97 -23.61
CA ALA A 599 42.14 -28.04 -24.01
C ALA A 599 42.14 -27.78 -25.52
N GLY A 600 43.33 -27.73 -26.14
CA GLY A 600 43.49 -27.67 -27.60
C GLY A 600 42.91 -28.93 -28.30
N LYS A 601 43.19 -30.11 -27.76
CA LYS A 601 42.61 -31.40 -28.26
C LYS A 601 41.11 -31.47 -28.05
N LEU A 602 40.60 -31.03 -26.90
CA LEU A 602 39.16 -31.02 -26.61
C LEU A 602 38.39 -30.02 -27.49
N LYS A 603 38.97 -28.83 -27.76
CA LYS A 603 38.39 -27.85 -28.70
C LYS A 603 38.39 -28.36 -30.15
N ALA A 604 39.42 -29.16 -30.55
CA ALA A 604 39.43 -29.81 -31.84
C ALA A 604 38.36 -30.89 -31.94
N GLN A 605 38.18 -31.71 -30.90
CA GLN A 605 37.15 -32.74 -30.85
C GLN A 605 35.72 -32.16 -30.81
N THR A 606 35.50 -31.07 -30.08
CA THR A 606 34.18 -30.40 -30.06
C THR A 606 33.86 -29.71 -31.39
N LYS A 607 34.85 -29.14 -32.07
CA LYS A 607 34.67 -28.64 -33.45
C LYS A 607 34.34 -29.75 -34.43
N GLN A 608 34.98 -30.90 -34.29
CA GLN A 608 34.73 -32.05 -35.13
C GLN A 608 33.35 -32.66 -34.89
N ALA A 609 32.93 -32.77 -33.60
CA ALA A 609 31.58 -33.22 -33.22
C ALA A 609 30.48 -32.23 -33.67
N ALA A 610 30.76 -30.92 -33.65
CA ALA A 610 29.83 -29.90 -34.17
C ALA A 610 29.71 -29.97 -35.71
N ALA A 611 30.80 -30.21 -36.40
CA ALA A 611 30.78 -30.41 -37.86
C ALA A 611 30.03 -31.68 -38.24
N ASP A 612 30.24 -32.78 -37.52
CA ASP A 612 29.50 -34.07 -37.72
C ASP A 612 27.99 -33.89 -37.40
N ALA A 613 27.63 -33.13 -36.40
CA ALA A 613 26.23 -32.81 -36.10
C ALA A 613 25.56 -31.98 -37.20
N GLN A 614 26.30 -30.98 -37.78
CA GLN A 614 25.82 -30.20 -38.92
C GLN A 614 25.62 -31.07 -40.18
N VAL A 615 26.54 -31.99 -40.47
CA VAL A 615 26.41 -32.93 -41.56
C VAL A 615 25.21 -33.88 -41.36
N LYS A 616 24.96 -34.28 -40.12
CA LYS A 616 23.81 -35.12 -39.78
C LYS A 616 22.47 -34.37 -39.92
N ILE A 617 22.43 -33.12 -39.54
CA ILE A 617 21.25 -32.25 -39.75
C ILE A 617 20.99 -32.01 -41.23
N ALA A 618 22.07 -31.71 -42.02
CA ALA A 618 21.95 -31.54 -43.47
C ALA A 618 21.46 -32.82 -44.17
N ARG A 619 21.89 -34.01 -43.73
CA ARG A 619 21.36 -35.31 -44.23
C ARG A 619 19.88 -35.49 -43.89
N LEU A 620 19.46 -35.21 -42.69
CA LEU A 620 18.05 -35.29 -42.27
C LEU A 620 17.16 -34.30 -43.05
N GLN A 621 17.66 -33.13 -43.40
CA GLN A 621 16.93 -32.19 -44.24
C GLN A 621 16.82 -32.69 -45.69
N LEU A 622 17.88 -33.29 -46.24
CA LEU A 622 17.86 -33.84 -47.56
C LEU A 622 16.94 -35.09 -47.69
N ASP A 623 16.89 -35.90 -46.64
CA ASP A 623 15.98 -37.04 -46.57
C ASP A 623 14.53 -36.62 -46.44
N LYS A 624 14.26 -35.48 -45.75
CA LYS A 624 12.94 -34.88 -45.64
C LYS A 624 12.46 -34.31 -46.98
N GLU A 625 13.36 -33.59 -47.72
CA GLU A 625 13.05 -33.08 -49.05
C GLU A 625 12.79 -34.21 -50.05
N LYS A 626 13.51 -35.33 -49.95
CA LYS A 626 13.23 -36.52 -50.77
C LYS A 626 11.88 -37.14 -50.46
N ALA A 627 11.53 -37.23 -49.19
CA ALA A 627 10.21 -37.76 -48.77
C ALA A 627 9.07 -36.87 -49.27
N ASP A 628 9.21 -35.53 -49.18
CA ASP A 628 8.21 -34.58 -49.69
C ASP A 628 8.09 -34.61 -51.21
N THR A 629 9.20 -34.84 -51.94
CA THR A 629 9.17 -35.01 -53.41
C THR A 629 8.54 -36.36 -53.83
N ASP A 630 8.78 -37.43 -53.08
CA ASP A 630 8.15 -38.73 -53.34
C ASP A 630 6.64 -38.68 -53.04
N GLU A 631 6.23 -37.95 -52.05
CA GLU A 631 4.81 -37.76 -51.72
C GLU A 631 4.08 -36.92 -52.76
N ARG A 632 4.70 -35.85 -53.29
CA ARG A 632 4.18 -35.06 -54.42
C ARG A 632 4.05 -35.91 -55.70
N LEU A 633 5.06 -36.72 -56.01
CA LEU A 633 5.02 -37.65 -57.19
C LEU A 633 3.94 -38.70 -57.05
N LYS A 634 3.64 -39.19 -55.83
CA LYS A 634 2.50 -40.07 -55.56
C LYS A 634 1.16 -39.40 -55.76
N GLN A 635 1.03 -38.15 -55.31
CA GLN A 635 -0.22 -37.38 -55.49
C GLN A 635 -0.47 -37.07 -56.97
N GLU A 636 0.56 -36.68 -57.71
CA GLU A 636 0.49 -36.42 -59.16
C GLU A 636 0.11 -37.66 -59.95
N LYS A 637 0.67 -38.84 -59.61
CA LYS A 637 0.27 -40.12 -60.19
C LYS A 637 -1.19 -40.48 -59.90
N LEU A 638 -1.66 -40.17 -58.69
CA LEU A 638 -3.05 -40.44 -58.28
C LEU A 638 -4.03 -39.48 -59.01
N GLU A 639 -3.64 -38.25 -59.27
CA GLU A 639 -4.46 -37.30 -60.09
C GLU A 639 -4.52 -37.73 -61.57
N ILE A 640 -3.39 -38.19 -62.13
CA ILE A 640 -3.38 -38.72 -63.51
C ILE A 640 -4.22 -39.98 -63.64
N GLU A 641 -4.22 -40.83 -62.63
CA GLU A 641 -5.05 -42.04 -62.58
C GLU A 641 -6.54 -41.75 -62.44
N LYS A 642 -6.90 -40.73 -61.63
CA LYS A 642 -8.27 -40.19 -61.51
C LYS A 642 -8.73 -39.53 -62.84
N ALA A 643 -7.85 -38.79 -63.50
CA ALA A 643 -8.16 -38.16 -64.78
C ALA A 643 -8.38 -39.21 -65.92
N LYS A 644 -7.66 -40.36 -65.88
CA LYS A 644 -7.86 -41.50 -66.81
C LYS A 644 -9.17 -42.25 -66.54
N LEU A 645 -9.67 -42.26 -65.30
CA LEU A 645 -10.94 -42.89 -64.92
C LEU A 645 -12.17 -42.06 -65.29
N VAL A 646 -12.00 -40.74 -65.49
CA VAL A 646 -13.09 -39.84 -65.89
C VAL A 646 -13.19 -39.69 -67.46
N ALA A 647 -12.13 -40.10 -68.19
CA ALA A 647 -12.05 -40.01 -69.66
C ALA A 647 -12.30 -41.36 -70.40
N GLY A 648 -12.65 -42.44 -69.68
CA GLY A 648 -13.13 -43.72 -70.20
C GLY A 648 -14.60 -44.00 -69.75
#